data_ac4cb818347987617a56c483b4c19d2d
#
_entry.id   ac4cb818347987617a56c483b4c19d2d
#
_cell.length_a   1.000
_cell.length_b   1.000
_cell.length_c   1.000
_cell.angle_alpha   90.00
_cell.angle_beta   90.00
_cell.angle_gamma   90.00
#
_symmetry.space_group_name_H-M   'P 1'
#
loop_
_entity.id
_entity.type
_entity.pdbx_description
1 polymer ?
#
loop_
_entity_poly.entity_id
_entity_poly.type
_entity_poly.pdbx_seq_one_letter_code
_entity_poly.pdbx_strand_id
1 'polypeptide(L)'
;MAEAITAGAAKLQLDEETGEMVSKSELKKRLQKRAKKAANAQRAKDNPPAAKPVKENAASKPVAEAAPVDPDAMFKQGWLAEVYKERPTKDVVTRFPPEPNGYLHIGHAKAIAVNFGFARHHGGKTILRFDDTNPSKEKEEYFLAIEEVIRWLGFKPDAITYTSDNFQKLYDLAEKLIQLERAYVCYCDKTNIQLQRGGKDGKEGPRYRCAHAEQDVETNLKKFRDMKDGKYERQTAFLRMKQDIESGNPMMWDIAAYRMPKDDEPHYRTKDQWKIYPTYDFAHCLCDSFEGISHSLCTTEFILSRESYEWLNTTLGVYEPMQREYGRLNISGAITSKRNIEQLVKEKHVRGWTDPRLYTLVALRRRGIPAGAILSFISELGVTTAKTLIPIPRFEQAVRKYLEFSVPRLMLVLDPIKVVISDMGDLENAEIDAPFSPKDKSMGSHKLKATSVVYIERSDFREVDSKDYFRLAPGKSVGLLNFPCPIKATGFTTDPETKKVIEVQAVPDRELKKAKAYVHWVPEGSRTVEARVHGNLFKSEDPGSVEGGFLNDINPNSETVYPNALIESGFDEIRKQAPWPKTDIEKLSDGPESVRFQGMRVAYFAIDSDSTDDKIVLNRIVSLKEDSGKLTLESSDDLAVLKTPDKTYALRQKNTSNALILLQPKASNGGLEAIGTVHETVELEVVPERAAGGPDAVAGGTKHTGSKGKWHEKFGKGR
;
A
#
# COMPACT_ATOMS: atom_id res chain seq x y z
N MET A 1 -59.07 -39.09 -28.18
CA MET A 1 -57.89 -38.37 -27.67
C MET A 1 -56.90 -38.18 -28.82
N ALA A 2 -57.21 -37.23 -29.68
CA ALA A 2 -56.34 -36.83 -30.78
C ALA A 2 -56.81 -35.46 -31.26
N GLU A 3 -56.56 -34.43 -30.39
CA GLU A 3 -56.77 -33.02 -30.71
C GLU A 3 -56.12 -32.23 -29.62
N ALA A 4 -54.84 -31.83 -29.82
CA ALA A 4 -54.15 -30.73 -29.17
C ALA A 4 -52.63 -30.79 -29.40
N ILE A 5 -52.14 -30.87 -30.65
CA ILE A 5 -50.72 -30.57 -31.00
C ILE A 5 -50.74 -29.86 -32.36
N THR A 6 -51.17 -28.61 -32.39
CA THR A 6 -50.91 -27.70 -33.55
C THR A 6 -51.09 -26.27 -33.12
N ALA A 7 -50.16 -25.78 -32.32
CA ALA A 7 -50.01 -24.32 -32.13
C ALA A 7 -48.55 -24.01 -31.78
N GLY A 8 -47.74 -23.63 -32.79
CA GLY A 8 -46.38 -23.15 -32.53
C GLY A 8 -45.36 -23.30 -33.65
N ALA A 9 -45.73 -23.69 -34.85
CA ALA A 9 -44.82 -23.64 -35.99
C ALA A 9 -44.65 -22.18 -36.44
N ALA A 10 -43.57 -21.52 -36.01
CA ALA A 10 -43.17 -20.23 -36.53
C ALA A 10 -43.02 -20.36 -38.06
N LYS A 11 -43.83 -19.61 -38.85
CA LYS A 11 -43.76 -19.59 -40.31
C LYS A 11 -42.36 -19.11 -40.70
N LEU A 12 -41.50 -20.03 -41.15
CA LEU A 12 -40.19 -19.73 -41.72
C LEU A 12 -40.41 -19.08 -43.09
N GLN A 13 -39.59 -18.13 -43.45
CA GLN A 13 -39.55 -17.46 -44.75
C GLN A 13 -38.18 -17.68 -45.40
N LEU A 14 -38.17 -17.86 -46.73
CA LEU A 14 -36.96 -18.05 -47.48
C LEU A 14 -36.22 -16.72 -47.61
N ASP A 15 -34.93 -16.69 -47.24
CA ASP A 15 -34.03 -15.60 -47.55
C ASP A 15 -33.49 -15.82 -49.00
N GLU A 16 -34.05 -15.08 -49.95
CA GLU A 16 -33.79 -15.28 -51.39
C GLU A 16 -32.30 -15.11 -51.74
N GLU A 17 -31.49 -14.43 -50.92
CA GLU A 17 -30.08 -14.20 -51.24
C GLU A 17 -29.17 -15.31 -50.68
N THR A 18 -29.58 -15.99 -49.59
CA THR A 18 -28.79 -17.08 -49.00
C THR A 18 -29.42 -18.45 -49.20
N GLY A 19 -30.67 -18.53 -49.68
CA GLY A 19 -31.40 -19.77 -49.84
C GLY A 19 -31.84 -20.44 -48.54
N GLU A 20 -31.69 -19.78 -47.39
CA GLU A 20 -32.00 -20.35 -46.09
C GLU A 20 -33.44 -20.03 -45.62
N MET A 21 -34.10 -20.98 -45.01
CA MET A 21 -35.40 -20.80 -44.35
C MET A 21 -35.18 -20.21 -42.95
N VAL A 22 -35.55 -18.96 -42.75
CA VAL A 22 -35.34 -18.22 -41.50
C VAL A 22 -36.64 -17.67 -40.92
N SER A 23 -36.67 -17.34 -39.63
CA SER A 23 -37.84 -16.72 -39.01
C SER A 23 -38.09 -15.32 -39.59
N LYS A 24 -39.35 -14.87 -39.61
CA LYS A 24 -39.73 -13.55 -40.11
C LYS A 24 -38.95 -12.40 -39.42
N SER A 25 -38.64 -12.57 -38.15
CA SER A 25 -37.86 -11.58 -37.41
C SER A 25 -36.38 -11.56 -37.84
N GLU A 26 -35.82 -12.70 -38.14
CA GLU A 26 -34.44 -12.86 -38.60
C GLU A 26 -34.26 -12.36 -40.04
N LEU A 27 -35.25 -12.69 -40.93
CA LEU A 27 -35.26 -12.17 -42.30
C LEU A 27 -35.30 -10.64 -42.30
N LYS A 28 -36.14 -10.02 -41.44
CA LYS A 28 -36.21 -8.55 -41.31
C LYS A 28 -34.88 -7.93 -40.85
N LYS A 29 -34.17 -8.58 -39.93
CA LYS A 29 -32.83 -8.12 -39.49
C LYS A 29 -31.77 -8.21 -40.59
N ARG A 30 -31.81 -9.32 -41.37
CA ARG A 30 -30.90 -9.52 -42.50
C ARG A 30 -31.11 -8.45 -43.57
N LEU A 31 -32.37 -8.19 -43.94
CA LEU A 31 -32.76 -7.15 -44.91
C LEU A 31 -32.35 -5.77 -44.44
N GLN A 32 -32.53 -5.41 -43.16
CA GLN A 32 -32.09 -4.14 -42.60
C GLN A 32 -30.53 -3.98 -42.62
N LYS A 33 -29.82 -5.06 -42.35
CA LYS A 33 -28.34 -5.04 -42.37
C LYS A 33 -27.81 -4.87 -43.80
N ARG A 34 -28.48 -5.49 -44.79
CA ARG A 34 -28.16 -5.36 -46.23
C ARG A 34 -28.46 -3.94 -46.72
N ALA A 35 -29.63 -3.40 -46.41
CA ALA A 35 -30.01 -2.04 -46.74
C ALA A 35 -29.03 -0.99 -46.14
N LYS A 36 -28.58 -1.19 -44.87
CA LYS A 36 -27.58 -0.32 -44.24
C LYS A 36 -26.20 -0.45 -44.90
N LYS A 37 -25.81 -1.65 -45.35
CA LYS A 37 -24.56 -1.87 -46.06
C LYS A 37 -24.59 -1.25 -47.46
N ALA A 38 -25.72 -1.35 -48.16
CA ALA A 38 -25.95 -0.71 -49.48
C ALA A 38 -25.94 0.82 -49.36
N ALA A 39 -26.63 1.38 -48.36
CA ALA A 39 -26.64 2.84 -48.12
C ALA A 39 -25.25 3.38 -47.75
N ASN A 40 -24.44 2.64 -47.01
CA ASN A 40 -23.08 3.03 -46.71
C ASN A 40 -22.15 2.93 -47.94
N ALA A 41 -22.38 1.93 -48.80
CA ALA A 41 -21.63 1.79 -50.08
C ALA A 41 -22.00 2.90 -51.06
N GLN A 42 -23.26 3.33 -51.10
CA GLN A 42 -23.70 4.45 -51.92
C GLN A 42 -23.13 5.76 -51.40
N ARG A 43 -23.17 6.01 -50.09
CA ARG A 43 -22.52 7.19 -49.46
C ARG A 43 -21.01 7.26 -49.73
N ALA A 44 -20.33 6.10 -49.79
CA ALA A 44 -18.90 6.04 -50.15
C ALA A 44 -18.63 6.34 -51.66
N LYS A 45 -19.60 6.09 -52.54
CA LYS A 45 -19.55 6.45 -53.96
C LYS A 45 -19.86 7.92 -54.22
N ASP A 46 -20.84 8.47 -53.48
CA ASP A 46 -21.31 9.85 -53.64
C ASP A 46 -20.37 10.87 -52.96
N ASN A 47 -19.50 10.41 -52.06
CA ASN A 47 -18.47 11.22 -51.40
C ASN A 47 -17.16 10.43 -51.33
N PRO A 48 -16.35 10.39 -52.45
CA PRO A 48 -15.05 9.73 -52.41
C PRO A 48 -14.18 10.41 -51.34
N PRO A 49 -13.48 9.65 -50.47
CA PRO A 49 -12.61 10.23 -49.47
C PRO A 49 -11.53 11.05 -50.16
N ALA A 50 -11.47 12.34 -49.86
CA ALA A 50 -10.39 13.20 -50.26
C ALA A 50 -9.07 12.58 -49.85
N ALA A 51 -8.08 12.56 -50.76
CA ALA A 51 -6.75 12.04 -50.51
C ALA A 51 -6.20 12.66 -49.21
N LYS A 52 -5.99 11.81 -48.20
CA LYS A 52 -5.39 12.23 -46.92
C LYS A 52 -3.98 12.74 -47.23
N PRO A 53 -3.63 13.97 -46.82
CA PRO A 53 -2.24 14.38 -46.84
C PRO A 53 -1.42 13.39 -46.01
N VAL A 54 -0.25 13.02 -46.52
CA VAL A 54 0.75 12.21 -45.82
C VAL A 54 0.97 12.88 -44.46
N LYS A 55 0.54 12.23 -43.40
CA LYS A 55 0.83 12.72 -42.02
C LYS A 55 2.32 12.53 -41.81
N GLU A 56 3.07 13.61 -41.90
CA GLU A 56 4.30 13.73 -41.13
C GLU A 56 3.99 13.31 -39.71
N ASN A 57 4.92 12.55 -39.13
CA ASN A 57 4.82 12.02 -37.77
C ASN A 57 4.27 13.09 -36.79
N ALA A 58 3.00 12.99 -36.49
CA ALA A 58 2.45 13.74 -35.36
C ALA A 58 3.19 13.25 -34.11
N ALA A 59 4.08 14.10 -33.61
CA ALA A 59 4.61 13.97 -32.26
C ALA A 59 3.44 13.59 -31.33
N SER A 60 3.60 12.50 -30.62
CA SER A 60 2.67 12.09 -29.58
C SER A 60 2.31 13.33 -28.77
N LYS A 61 1.01 13.67 -28.71
CA LYS A 61 0.54 14.71 -27.80
C LYS A 61 1.19 14.46 -26.45
N PRO A 62 1.80 15.45 -25.82
CA PRO A 62 2.33 15.27 -24.48
C PRO A 62 1.16 14.77 -23.64
N VAL A 63 1.34 13.61 -23.02
CA VAL A 63 0.49 13.17 -21.92
C VAL A 63 0.56 14.31 -20.93
N ALA A 64 -0.57 14.96 -20.66
CA ALA A 64 -0.63 16.05 -19.71
C ALA A 64 0.07 15.55 -18.44
N GLU A 65 1.17 16.18 -18.07
CA GLU A 65 1.79 15.97 -16.77
C GLU A 65 0.68 16.12 -15.75
N ALA A 66 0.40 15.06 -15.01
CA ALA A 66 -0.50 15.18 -13.87
C ALA A 66 0.09 16.28 -12.99
N ALA A 67 -0.65 17.36 -12.82
CA ALA A 67 -0.22 18.48 -12.00
C ALA A 67 0.34 17.94 -10.68
N PRO A 68 1.47 18.44 -10.18
CA PRO A 68 2.03 17.97 -8.93
C PRO A 68 0.95 18.04 -7.87
N VAL A 69 0.76 16.94 -7.14
CA VAL A 69 -0.25 16.87 -6.06
C VAL A 69 0.12 17.94 -5.06
N ASP A 70 -0.77 18.92 -4.85
CA ASP A 70 -0.57 19.94 -3.82
C ASP A 70 -0.48 19.23 -2.45
N PRO A 71 0.68 19.26 -1.78
CA PRO A 71 0.86 18.56 -0.50
C PRO A 71 -0.09 19.08 0.59
N ASP A 72 -0.60 20.30 0.44
CA ASP A 72 -1.50 20.95 1.38
C ASP A 72 -2.99 20.80 0.99
N ALA A 73 -3.30 20.11 -0.12
CA ALA A 73 -4.69 19.95 -0.58
C ALA A 73 -5.62 19.39 0.50
N MET A 74 -5.14 18.42 1.29
CA MET A 74 -5.93 17.79 2.36
C MET A 74 -6.24 18.74 3.54
N PHE A 75 -5.55 19.87 3.68
CA PHE A 75 -5.77 20.88 4.73
C PHE A 75 -6.68 22.01 4.24
N LYS A 76 -6.73 22.26 2.94
CA LYS A 76 -7.52 23.35 2.32
C LYS A 76 -9.00 23.00 2.19
N GLN A 77 -9.32 21.69 2.12
CA GLN A 77 -10.69 21.20 1.92
C GLN A 77 -10.89 19.86 2.61
N GLY A 78 -12.16 19.48 2.80
CA GLY A 78 -12.52 18.22 3.43
C GLY A 78 -12.46 18.28 4.96
N TRP A 79 -12.31 17.12 5.60
CA TRP A 79 -12.46 16.94 7.05
C TRP A 79 -11.52 17.83 7.88
N LEU A 80 -10.25 17.97 7.50
CA LEU A 80 -9.30 18.80 8.26
C LEU A 80 -9.63 20.30 8.19
N ALA A 81 -10.12 20.77 7.06
CA ALA A 81 -10.60 22.15 6.95
C ALA A 81 -11.83 22.40 7.82
N GLU A 82 -12.75 21.44 7.94
CA GLU A 82 -13.91 21.54 8.84
C GLU A 82 -13.46 21.55 10.32
N VAL A 83 -12.53 20.67 10.69
CA VAL A 83 -11.95 20.67 12.05
C VAL A 83 -11.34 22.02 12.43
N TYR A 84 -10.63 22.68 11.51
CA TYR A 84 -10.12 24.03 11.77
C TYR A 84 -11.24 25.06 11.97
N LYS A 85 -12.34 24.97 11.22
CA LYS A 85 -13.48 25.86 11.37
C LYS A 85 -14.21 25.71 12.70
N GLU A 86 -14.18 24.52 13.31
CA GLU A 86 -14.78 24.31 14.65
C GLU A 86 -14.05 25.09 15.75
N ARG A 87 -12.74 25.26 15.60
CA ARG A 87 -11.89 26.00 16.56
C ARG A 87 -10.81 26.81 15.86
N PRO A 88 -11.16 27.89 15.15
CA PRO A 88 -10.19 28.72 14.47
C PRO A 88 -9.31 29.43 15.52
N THR A 89 -7.99 29.32 15.35
CA THR A 89 -7.01 30.00 16.22
C THR A 89 -5.78 30.40 15.41
N LYS A 90 -5.12 31.49 15.81
CA LYS A 90 -3.84 31.89 15.24
C LYS A 90 -2.69 31.03 15.76
N ASP A 91 -2.84 30.53 16.99
CA ASP A 91 -1.81 29.72 17.66
C ASP A 91 -2.23 28.24 17.61
N VAL A 92 -2.16 27.66 16.41
CA VAL A 92 -2.40 26.22 16.25
C VAL A 92 -1.26 25.44 16.87
N VAL A 93 -1.56 24.60 17.87
CA VAL A 93 -0.63 23.66 18.47
C VAL A 93 -1.20 22.26 18.34
N THR A 94 -0.45 21.38 17.71
CA THR A 94 -0.74 19.95 17.60
C THR A 94 0.36 19.13 18.29
N ARG A 95 0.15 17.83 18.43
CA ARG A 95 1.18 16.91 18.92
C ARG A 95 1.11 15.57 18.23
N PHE A 96 2.23 14.90 18.12
CA PHE A 96 2.34 13.48 17.81
C PHE A 96 2.89 12.77 19.05
N PRO A 97 2.06 11.93 19.74
CA PRO A 97 2.41 11.34 21.04
C PRO A 97 2.66 9.82 20.92
N PRO A 98 3.75 9.36 20.30
CA PRO A 98 4.01 7.94 20.21
C PRO A 98 4.43 7.33 21.55
N GLU A 99 3.94 6.12 21.86
CA GLU A 99 4.54 5.27 22.89
C GLU A 99 5.87 4.71 22.36
N PRO A 100 7.01 4.90 23.04
CA PRO A 100 8.33 4.47 22.55
C PRO A 100 8.58 2.98 22.83
N ASN A 101 7.68 2.13 22.32
CA ASN A 101 7.64 0.69 22.55
C ASN A 101 7.89 -0.15 21.29
N GLY A 102 8.24 0.45 20.17
CA GLY A 102 8.51 -0.22 18.89
C GLY A 102 8.70 0.74 17.73
N TYR A 103 9.07 0.18 16.58
CA TYR A 103 9.25 0.95 15.36
C TYR A 103 7.90 1.37 14.76
N LEU A 104 7.85 2.57 14.20
CA LEU A 104 6.68 3.10 13.53
C LEU A 104 6.40 2.36 12.22
N HIS A 105 5.14 2.23 11.85
CA HIS A 105 4.70 1.64 10.59
C HIS A 105 3.95 2.68 9.72
N ILE A 106 3.58 2.30 8.50
CA ILE A 106 2.94 3.21 7.53
C ILE A 106 1.67 3.91 8.06
N GLY A 107 0.93 3.29 8.97
CA GLY A 107 -0.23 3.94 9.64
C GLY A 107 0.18 5.16 10.46
N HIS A 108 1.36 5.13 11.09
CA HIS A 108 1.91 6.27 11.83
C HIS A 108 2.38 7.40 10.89
N ALA A 109 2.80 7.09 9.67
CA ALA A 109 3.14 8.12 8.68
C ALA A 109 1.94 9.04 8.39
N LYS A 110 0.71 8.49 8.35
CA LYS A 110 -0.52 9.30 8.23
C LYS A 110 -0.71 10.20 9.46
N ALA A 111 -0.50 9.67 10.67
CA ALA A 111 -0.63 10.46 11.89
C ALA A 111 0.41 11.60 11.95
N ILE A 112 1.65 11.32 11.56
CA ILE A 112 2.72 12.33 11.44
C ILE A 112 2.32 13.40 10.42
N ALA A 113 1.96 12.99 9.19
CA ALA A 113 1.57 13.91 8.12
C ALA A 113 0.38 14.79 8.52
N VAL A 114 -0.63 14.23 9.21
CA VAL A 114 -1.81 14.99 9.68
C VAL A 114 -1.41 16.00 10.74
N ASN A 115 -0.72 15.60 11.81
CA ASN A 115 -0.42 16.50 12.92
C ASN A 115 0.58 17.59 12.52
N PHE A 116 1.72 17.21 11.94
CA PHE A 116 2.74 18.17 11.51
C PHE A 116 2.27 19.03 10.34
N GLY A 117 1.59 18.43 9.38
CA GLY A 117 1.08 19.15 8.21
C GLY A 117 -0.01 20.14 8.56
N PHE A 118 -0.94 19.78 9.45
CA PHE A 118 -2.02 20.66 9.90
C PHE A 118 -1.47 21.91 10.61
N ALA A 119 -0.58 21.72 11.57
CA ALA A 119 0.05 22.85 12.25
C ALA A 119 0.84 23.74 11.28
N ARG A 120 1.70 23.14 10.44
CA ARG A 120 2.48 23.88 9.43
C ARG A 120 1.59 24.69 8.48
N HIS A 121 0.49 24.09 7.98
CA HIS A 121 -0.43 24.76 7.07
C HIS A 121 -1.10 26.00 7.68
N HIS A 122 -1.37 25.96 8.98
CA HIS A 122 -1.95 27.08 9.72
C HIS A 122 -0.93 27.99 10.44
N GLY A 123 0.38 27.82 10.14
CA GLY A 123 1.44 28.63 10.75
C GLY A 123 1.69 28.35 12.22
N GLY A 124 1.24 27.18 12.69
CA GLY A 124 1.32 26.73 14.08
C GLY A 124 2.56 25.89 14.40
N LYS A 125 2.49 25.16 15.53
CA LYS A 125 3.58 24.35 16.09
C LYS A 125 3.15 22.91 16.29
N THR A 126 4.10 21.98 16.22
CA THR A 126 3.88 20.55 16.54
C THR A 126 4.86 20.08 17.60
N ILE A 127 4.35 19.49 18.64
CA ILE A 127 5.12 18.87 19.72
C ILE A 127 5.26 17.36 19.45
N LEU A 128 6.47 16.84 19.50
CA LEU A 128 6.71 15.41 19.64
C LEU A 128 6.71 15.08 21.13
N ARG A 129 5.66 14.43 21.63
CA ARG A 129 5.59 14.02 23.02
C ARG A 129 5.69 12.51 23.13
N PHE A 130 6.74 12.01 23.72
CA PHE A 130 6.83 10.60 24.04
C PHE A 130 5.89 10.24 25.18
N ASP A 131 4.96 9.32 24.93
CA ASP A 131 4.10 8.74 25.96
C ASP A 131 4.86 7.62 26.67
N ASP A 132 5.74 8.03 27.59
CA ASP A 132 6.62 7.16 28.36
C ASP A 132 6.01 6.82 29.73
N THR A 133 4.82 6.20 29.71
CA THR A 133 4.07 5.81 30.92
C THR A 133 4.17 4.31 31.24
N ASN A 134 4.94 3.54 30.46
CA ASN A 134 5.01 2.08 30.58
C ASN A 134 6.47 1.56 30.54
N PRO A 135 7.20 1.65 31.66
CA PRO A 135 8.65 1.39 31.71
C PRO A 135 9.07 0.02 31.20
N SER A 136 8.23 -1.02 31.35
CA SER A 136 8.58 -2.38 30.91
C SER A 136 8.59 -2.58 29.39
N LYS A 137 8.20 -1.59 28.61
CA LYS A 137 8.14 -1.69 27.12
C LYS A 137 8.98 -0.67 26.39
N GLU A 138 9.47 0.34 27.10
CA GLU A 138 10.17 1.48 26.53
C GLU A 138 11.67 1.19 26.43
N LYS A 139 12.25 1.49 25.27
CA LYS A 139 13.69 1.31 25.04
C LYS A 139 14.26 2.52 24.31
N GLU A 140 15.48 2.89 24.66
CA GLU A 140 16.21 4.01 24.06
C GLU A 140 16.21 3.95 22.52
N GLU A 141 16.41 2.76 21.96
CA GLU A 141 16.43 2.56 20.51
C GLU A 141 15.17 3.07 19.80
N TYR A 142 13.99 2.98 20.48
CA TYR A 142 12.73 3.41 19.88
C TYR A 142 12.55 4.93 19.92
N PHE A 143 13.03 5.61 20.95
CA PHE A 143 13.03 7.08 20.97
C PHE A 143 13.82 7.64 19.79
N LEU A 144 15.06 7.16 19.60
CA LEU A 144 15.94 7.57 18.51
C LEU A 144 15.35 7.24 17.13
N ALA A 145 14.82 6.03 16.98
CA ALA A 145 14.21 5.60 15.71
C ALA A 145 12.98 6.43 15.33
N ILE A 146 12.16 6.84 16.32
CA ILE A 146 10.98 7.69 16.09
C ILE A 146 11.41 9.08 15.62
N GLU A 147 12.38 9.70 16.27
CA GLU A 147 12.92 11.00 15.88
C GLU A 147 13.53 10.97 14.48
N GLU A 148 14.31 9.93 14.18
CA GLU A 148 14.94 9.75 12.87
C GLU A 148 13.89 9.59 11.76
N VAL A 149 12.84 8.82 11.99
CA VAL A 149 11.75 8.62 11.03
C VAL A 149 10.98 9.92 10.78
N ILE A 150 10.71 10.72 11.81
CA ILE A 150 10.03 12.02 11.65
C ILE A 150 10.89 12.95 10.81
N ARG A 151 12.20 13.02 11.08
CA ARG A 151 13.16 13.79 10.29
C ARG A 151 13.21 13.32 8.85
N TRP A 152 13.29 12.00 8.62
CA TRP A 152 13.30 11.41 7.30
C TRP A 152 12.03 11.74 6.50
N LEU A 153 10.85 11.79 7.15
CA LEU A 153 9.60 12.22 6.53
C LEU A 153 9.52 13.74 6.28
N GLY A 154 10.61 14.49 6.54
CA GLY A 154 10.69 15.92 6.26
C GLY A 154 10.05 16.81 7.34
N PHE A 155 9.79 16.28 8.52
CA PHE A 155 9.23 17.04 9.63
C PHE A 155 10.26 17.29 10.72
N LYS A 156 10.10 18.42 11.38
CA LYS A 156 10.89 18.82 12.55
C LYS A 156 9.91 19.23 13.65
N PRO A 157 9.93 18.61 14.83
CA PRO A 157 9.14 19.06 15.96
C PRO A 157 9.65 20.41 16.48
N ASP A 158 8.73 21.27 16.90
CA ASP A 158 9.06 22.54 17.55
C ASP A 158 9.58 22.32 18.99
N ALA A 159 9.10 21.27 19.64
CA ALA A 159 9.58 20.81 20.93
C ALA A 159 9.49 19.28 21.02
N ILE A 160 10.38 18.69 21.81
CA ILE A 160 10.32 17.29 22.22
C ILE A 160 10.06 17.27 23.73
N THR A 161 8.98 16.61 24.12
CA THR A 161 8.54 16.50 25.52
C THR A 161 8.28 15.05 25.88
N TYR A 162 8.15 14.79 27.15
CA TYR A 162 7.89 13.45 27.68
C TYR A 162 6.75 13.52 28.69
N THR A 163 5.88 12.51 28.69
CA THR A 163 4.84 12.42 29.73
C THR A 163 5.46 12.39 31.12
N SER A 164 6.62 11.74 31.26
CA SER A 164 7.38 11.67 32.51
C SER A 164 7.87 13.03 33.05
N ASP A 165 8.02 14.06 32.21
CA ASP A 165 8.35 15.43 32.67
C ASP A 165 7.23 15.99 33.57
N ASN A 166 6.02 15.48 33.42
CA ASN A 166 4.83 15.94 34.13
C ASN A 166 4.36 14.98 35.23
N PHE A 167 5.09 13.90 35.57
CA PHE A 167 4.63 12.90 36.54
C PHE A 167 4.24 13.50 37.89
N GLN A 168 4.97 14.50 38.39
CA GLN A 168 4.61 15.15 39.66
C GLN A 168 3.31 15.96 39.48
N LYS A 169 3.16 16.73 38.42
CA LYS A 169 1.90 17.49 38.17
C LYS A 169 0.70 16.55 38.00
N LEU A 170 0.88 15.44 37.30
CA LEU A 170 -0.15 14.41 37.12
C LEU A 170 -0.53 13.78 38.44
N TYR A 171 0.47 13.50 39.29
CA TYR A 171 0.23 12.98 40.64
C TYR A 171 -0.57 13.96 41.51
N ASP A 172 -0.19 15.25 41.50
CA ASP A 172 -0.87 16.31 42.25
C ASP A 172 -2.34 16.49 41.79
N LEU A 173 -2.58 16.38 40.47
CA LEU A 173 -3.93 16.40 39.89
C LEU A 173 -4.74 15.14 40.23
N ALA A 174 -4.09 13.97 40.38
CA ALA A 174 -4.76 12.77 40.89
C ALA A 174 -5.18 12.91 42.34
N GLU A 175 -4.33 13.50 43.20
CA GLU A 175 -4.74 13.85 44.60
C GLU A 175 -5.87 14.88 44.58
N LYS A 176 -5.81 15.91 43.72
CA LYS A 176 -6.93 16.87 43.55
C LYS A 176 -8.24 16.17 43.16
N LEU A 177 -8.16 15.21 42.23
CA LEU A 177 -9.33 14.45 41.79
C LEU A 177 -9.96 13.62 42.94
N ILE A 178 -9.13 13.06 43.83
CA ILE A 178 -9.58 12.41 45.04
C ILE A 178 -10.24 13.43 45.98
N GLN A 179 -9.65 14.61 46.20
CA GLN A 179 -10.21 15.68 47.05
C GLN A 179 -11.57 16.18 46.53
N LEU A 180 -11.80 16.13 45.22
CA LEU A 180 -13.08 16.44 44.59
C LEU A 180 -14.09 15.27 44.66
N GLU A 181 -13.76 14.19 45.38
CA GLU A 181 -14.56 12.95 45.44
C GLU A 181 -14.83 12.31 44.07
N ARG A 182 -13.93 12.55 43.11
CA ARG A 182 -14.02 12.07 41.73
C ARG A 182 -13.01 10.95 41.40
N ALA A 183 -12.31 10.41 42.37
CA ALA A 183 -11.49 9.23 42.26
C ALA A 183 -11.42 8.44 43.56
N TYR A 184 -11.19 7.14 43.45
CA TYR A 184 -11.07 6.23 44.60
C TYR A 184 -10.07 5.11 44.30
N VAL A 185 -9.41 4.64 45.36
CA VAL A 185 -8.47 3.50 45.28
C VAL A 185 -9.25 2.19 45.39
N CYS A 186 -9.05 1.31 44.41
CA CYS A 186 -9.75 0.04 44.25
C CYS A 186 -8.77 -1.13 44.24
N TYR A 187 -9.15 -2.24 44.93
CA TYR A 187 -8.39 -3.50 45.02
C TYR A 187 -9.14 -4.68 44.39
N CYS A 188 -10.22 -4.44 43.68
CA CYS A 188 -10.98 -5.51 43.06
C CYS A 188 -10.13 -6.19 41.97
N ASP A 189 -10.22 -7.51 41.90
CA ASP A 189 -9.63 -8.29 40.85
C ASP A 189 -10.34 -8.08 39.50
N LYS A 190 -9.74 -8.59 38.45
CA LYS A 190 -10.23 -8.43 37.07
C LYS A 190 -11.66 -8.97 36.91
N THR A 191 -12.00 -10.08 37.55
CA THR A 191 -13.33 -10.72 37.46
C THR A 191 -14.40 -9.84 38.08
N ASN A 192 -14.12 -9.33 39.29
CA ASN A 192 -15.03 -8.43 40.00
C ASN A 192 -15.21 -7.11 39.24
N ILE A 193 -14.14 -6.53 38.66
CA ILE A 193 -14.25 -5.32 37.83
C ILE A 193 -15.11 -5.59 36.62
N GLN A 194 -14.97 -6.73 35.96
CA GLN A 194 -15.79 -7.11 34.82
C GLN A 194 -17.26 -7.20 35.19
N LEU A 195 -17.59 -7.82 36.34
CA LEU A 195 -18.96 -7.89 36.87
C LEU A 195 -19.51 -6.49 37.15
N GLN A 196 -18.73 -5.63 37.83
CA GLN A 196 -19.11 -4.23 38.13
C GLN A 196 -19.45 -3.43 36.88
N ARG A 197 -18.79 -3.75 35.76
CA ARG A 197 -19.00 -3.12 34.45
C ARG A 197 -20.10 -3.80 33.64
N GLY A 198 -20.95 -4.64 34.23
CA GLY A 198 -22.07 -5.32 33.57
C GLY A 198 -21.71 -6.62 32.88
N GLY A 199 -20.66 -7.31 33.31
CA GLY A 199 -20.23 -8.59 32.77
C GLY A 199 -19.51 -8.49 31.42
N LYS A 200 -19.61 -9.51 30.60
CA LYS A 200 -18.99 -9.53 29.25
C LYS A 200 -19.64 -8.45 28.38
N ASP A 201 -18.83 -7.59 27.84
CA ASP A 201 -19.24 -6.47 26.98
C ASP A 201 -20.28 -5.51 27.61
N GLY A 202 -20.39 -5.52 28.94
CA GLY A 202 -21.35 -4.65 29.70
C GLY A 202 -22.83 -4.99 29.47
N LYS A 203 -23.16 -6.23 29.09
CA LYS A 203 -24.50 -6.67 28.67
C LYS A 203 -25.11 -7.78 29.53
N GLU A 204 -24.34 -8.31 30.52
CA GLU A 204 -24.76 -9.48 31.30
C GLU A 204 -25.40 -9.12 32.63
N GLY A 205 -25.49 -7.85 33.00
CA GLY A 205 -26.09 -7.41 34.25
C GLY A 205 -26.02 -5.89 34.45
N PRO A 206 -26.55 -5.40 35.59
CA PRO A 206 -26.46 -3.98 35.92
C PRO A 206 -25.01 -3.58 36.21
N ARG A 207 -24.67 -2.36 35.91
CA ARG A 207 -23.40 -1.76 36.31
C ARG A 207 -23.52 -1.17 37.70
N TYR A 208 -22.46 -1.32 38.47
CA TYR A 208 -22.44 -0.80 39.86
C TYR A 208 -21.01 -0.52 40.31
N ARG A 209 -20.84 0.37 41.27
CA ARG A 209 -19.56 0.63 41.92
C ARG A 209 -19.32 -0.36 43.07
N CYS A 210 -18.07 -0.72 43.28
CA CYS A 210 -17.69 -1.51 44.44
C CYS A 210 -17.71 -0.64 45.71
N ALA A 211 -17.72 -1.28 46.89
CA ALA A 211 -17.68 -0.60 48.20
C ALA A 211 -16.47 0.37 48.33
N HIS A 212 -15.40 0.18 47.57
CA HIS A 212 -14.25 1.09 47.60
C HIS A 212 -14.61 2.51 47.11
N ALA A 213 -15.67 2.68 46.31
CA ALA A 213 -16.12 3.98 45.83
C ALA A 213 -16.79 4.85 46.91
N GLU A 214 -17.13 4.25 48.05
CA GLU A 214 -17.74 4.92 49.19
C GLU A 214 -16.73 5.32 50.29
N GLN A 215 -15.43 5.08 50.06
CA GLN A 215 -14.37 5.50 50.98
C GLN A 215 -14.28 7.03 51.00
N ASP A 216 -14.01 7.58 52.21
CA ASP A 216 -13.79 9.01 52.39
C ASP A 216 -12.50 9.49 51.72
N VAL A 217 -12.37 10.79 51.59
CA VAL A 217 -11.25 11.45 50.91
C VAL A 217 -9.92 11.14 51.59
N GLU A 218 -9.88 11.20 52.94
CA GLU A 218 -8.64 11.00 53.69
C GLU A 218 -8.12 9.56 53.54
N THR A 219 -9.03 8.58 53.62
CA THR A 219 -8.73 7.17 53.33
C THR A 219 -8.17 6.96 51.92
N ASN A 220 -8.80 7.54 50.91
CA ASN A 220 -8.37 7.42 49.54
C ASN A 220 -7.00 8.10 49.32
N LEU A 221 -6.75 9.29 49.87
CA LEU A 221 -5.46 9.97 49.79
C LEU A 221 -4.35 9.15 50.45
N LYS A 222 -4.61 8.63 51.66
CA LYS A 222 -3.65 7.75 52.34
C LYS A 222 -3.31 6.53 51.48
N LYS A 223 -4.32 5.84 50.96
CA LYS A 223 -4.12 4.65 50.12
C LYS A 223 -3.39 4.95 48.82
N PHE A 224 -3.68 6.07 48.19
CA PHE A 224 -3.00 6.47 46.98
C PHE A 224 -1.49 6.79 47.21
N ARG A 225 -1.19 7.44 48.34
CA ARG A 225 0.19 7.65 48.80
C ARG A 225 0.87 6.33 49.15
N ASP A 226 0.17 5.40 49.79
CA ASP A 226 0.67 4.05 50.09
C ASP A 226 0.98 3.26 48.77
N MET A 227 0.20 3.46 47.67
CA MET A 227 0.50 2.92 46.37
C MET A 227 1.82 3.53 45.81
N LYS A 228 2.01 4.86 45.91
CA LYS A 228 3.24 5.54 45.49
C LYS A 228 4.45 5.02 46.26
N ASP A 229 4.30 4.78 47.55
CA ASP A 229 5.36 4.26 48.44
C ASP A 229 5.68 2.78 48.16
N GLY A 230 4.88 2.09 47.33
CA GLY A 230 5.06 0.68 47.01
C GLY A 230 4.65 -0.28 48.12
N LYS A 231 3.70 0.12 48.99
CA LYS A 231 3.20 -0.72 50.08
C LYS A 231 2.21 -1.79 49.65
N TYR A 232 1.80 -1.79 48.42
CA TYR A 232 0.91 -2.79 47.82
C TYR A 232 1.68 -3.73 46.87
N GLU A 233 1.20 -4.95 46.79
CA GLU A 233 1.67 -5.87 45.75
C GLU A 233 1.32 -5.32 44.36
N ARG A 234 2.17 -5.63 43.37
CA ARG A 234 2.01 -5.16 41.99
C ARG A 234 0.70 -5.64 41.39
N GLN A 235 0.05 -4.78 40.62
CA GLN A 235 -1.24 -5.03 39.96
C GLN A 235 -2.44 -5.30 40.94
N THR A 236 -2.28 -5.12 42.23
CA THR A 236 -3.38 -5.37 43.20
C THR A 236 -4.18 -4.11 43.55
N ALA A 237 -3.64 -2.91 43.28
CA ALA A 237 -4.29 -1.65 43.55
C ALA A 237 -4.19 -0.69 42.37
N PHE A 238 -5.24 0.09 42.15
CA PHE A 238 -5.31 1.14 41.16
C PHE A 238 -6.20 2.28 41.57
N LEU A 239 -5.90 3.48 41.12
CA LEU A 239 -6.78 4.64 41.25
C LEU A 239 -7.79 4.61 40.10
N ARG A 240 -9.10 4.61 40.43
CA ARG A 240 -10.19 4.69 39.44
C ARG A 240 -10.80 6.08 39.44
N MET A 241 -11.12 6.60 38.29
CA MET A 241 -11.90 7.83 38.13
C MET A 241 -13.37 7.52 38.40
N LYS A 242 -14.03 8.30 39.23
CA LYS A 242 -15.47 8.18 39.58
C LYS A 242 -16.27 8.98 38.55
N GLN A 243 -16.51 8.35 37.41
CA GLN A 243 -17.14 8.96 36.22
C GLN A 243 -18.66 8.65 36.18
N ASP A 244 -19.25 8.47 35.01
CA ASP A 244 -20.65 8.08 34.88
C ASP A 244 -20.77 6.58 34.56
N ILE A 245 -21.06 5.78 35.59
CA ILE A 245 -21.21 4.33 35.46
C ILE A 245 -22.46 3.93 34.67
N GLU A 246 -23.45 4.83 34.57
CA GLU A 246 -24.68 4.60 33.79
C GLU A 246 -24.55 4.95 32.32
N SER A 247 -23.48 5.66 31.91
CA SER A 247 -23.24 6.04 30.53
C SER A 247 -23.27 4.82 29.59
N GLY A 248 -23.74 5.01 28.38
CA GLY A 248 -23.63 4.03 27.29
C GLY A 248 -22.20 3.79 26.81
N ASN A 249 -21.25 4.66 27.22
CA ASN A 249 -19.85 4.64 26.79
C ASN A 249 -18.98 3.90 27.81
N PRO A 250 -18.37 2.75 27.47
CA PRO A 250 -17.53 1.97 28.41
C PRO A 250 -16.30 2.73 28.91
N MET A 251 -15.87 3.81 28.26
CA MET A 251 -14.78 4.66 28.72
C MET A 251 -15.19 5.60 29.87
N MET A 252 -16.50 5.63 30.23
CA MET A 252 -17.03 6.36 31.40
C MET A 252 -17.28 5.45 32.60
N TRP A 253 -17.01 4.13 32.50
CA TRP A 253 -17.31 3.18 33.58
C TRP A 253 -16.16 3.07 34.58
N ASP A 254 -15.85 4.16 35.24
CA ASP A 254 -14.82 4.27 36.27
C ASP A 254 -13.49 3.62 35.84
N ILE A 255 -12.92 4.13 34.75
CA ILE A 255 -11.63 3.63 34.24
C ILE A 255 -10.46 4.01 35.16
N ALA A 256 -9.36 3.28 35.04
CA ALA A 256 -8.19 3.53 35.90
C ALA A 256 -7.45 4.79 35.51
N ALA A 257 -7.08 5.63 36.46
CA ALA A 257 -6.21 6.78 36.35
C ALA A 257 -4.73 6.43 36.59
N TYR A 258 -4.46 5.63 37.62
CA TYR A 258 -3.12 5.16 37.98
C TYR A 258 -3.11 3.65 38.22
N ARG A 259 -1.96 3.06 37.85
CA ARG A 259 -1.71 1.63 38.00
C ARG A 259 -0.32 1.36 38.55
N MET A 260 -0.15 0.20 39.15
CA MET A 260 1.16 -0.37 39.49
C MET A 260 1.61 -1.29 38.35
N PRO A 261 2.82 -1.14 37.78
CA PRO A 261 3.30 -1.97 36.68
C PRO A 261 3.43 -3.43 37.13
N LYS A 262 3.50 -4.35 36.13
CA LYS A 262 3.67 -5.78 36.39
C LYS A 262 5.08 -6.10 36.84
N ASP A 263 6.06 -5.54 36.14
CA ASP A 263 7.47 -5.84 36.30
C ASP A 263 8.18 -4.72 37.10
N ASP A 264 9.32 -5.02 37.71
CA ASP A 264 10.12 -4.08 38.51
C ASP A 264 11.22 -3.42 37.65
N GLU A 265 10.91 -3.14 36.38
CA GLU A 265 11.82 -2.43 35.51
C GLU A 265 11.83 -0.93 35.87
N PRO A 266 13.01 -0.33 36.07
CA PRO A 266 13.11 1.09 36.32
C PRO A 266 12.73 1.87 35.08
N HIS A 267 12.00 2.96 35.25
CA HIS A 267 11.65 3.84 34.15
C HIS A 267 12.91 4.44 33.49
N TYR A 268 12.95 4.47 32.15
CA TYR A 268 14.13 4.92 31.41
C TYR A 268 14.67 6.28 31.89
N ARG A 269 13.81 7.29 32.08
CA ARG A 269 14.17 8.65 32.47
C ARG A 269 14.15 8.88 33.99
N THR A 270 13.06 8.50 34.68
CA THR A 270 12.85 8.80 36.14
C THR A 270 13.40 7.71 37.03
N LYS A 271 13.95 6.64 36.51
CA LYS A 271 14.50 5.50 37.26
C LYS A 271 13.51 4.95 38.29
N ASP A 272 13.91 4.80 39.54
CA ASP A 272 13.11 4.22 40.62
C ASP A 272 12.26 5.25 41.41
N GLN A 273 12.16 6.49 40.90
CA GLN A 273 11.45 7.57 41.57
C GLN A 273 9.97 7.27 41.73
N TRP A 274 9.36 6.54 40.81
CA TRP A 274 7.95 6.24 40.76
C TRP A 274 7.69 4.74 40.86
N LYS A 275 6.71 4.33 41.69
CA LYS A 275 6.23 2.95 41.83
C LYS A 275 4.84 2.77 41.17
N ILE A 276 4.18 3.88 40.85
CA ILE A 276 2.88 3.95 40.16
C ILE A 276 3.00 4.84 38.96
N TYR A 277 2.25 4.53 37.90
CA TYR A 277 2.27 5.25 36.66
C TYR A 277 0.86 5.62 36.22
N PRO A 278 0.64 6.81 35.67
CA PRO A 278 -0.65 7.17 35.10
C PRO A 278 -0.98 6.27 33.92
N THR A 279 -2.26 6.07 33.66
CA THR A 279 -2.73 5.44 32.42
C THR A 279 -2.76 6.46 31.30
N TYR A 280 -2.84 5.98 30.05
CA TYR A 280 -3.03 6.82 28.88
C TYR A 280 -4.24 7.77 29.06
N ASP A 281 -5.39 7.23 29.45
CA ASP A 281 -6.65 8.00 29.58
C ASP A 281 -6.59 9.11 30.64
N PHE A 282 -5.70 9.00 31.62
CA PHE A 282 -5.44 10.06 32.58
C PHE A 282 -4.36 11.04 32.13
N ALA A 283 -3.24 10.55 31.67
CA ALA A 283 -2.08 11.38 31.36
C ALA A 283 -2.25 12.20 30.08
N HIS A 284 -2.83 11.61 29.04
CA HIS A 284 -2.83 12.16 27.70
C HIS A 284 -3.56 13.51 27.61
N CYS A 285 -4.80 13.59 28.10
CA CYS A 285 -5.58 14.82 28.09
C CYS A 285 -4.97 15.93 28.96
N LEU A 286 -4.38 15.57 30.09
CA LEU A 286 -3.74 16.53 30.99
C LEU A 286 -2.43 17.06 30.41
N CYS A 287 -1.62 16.20 29.79
CA CYS A 287 -0.44 16.66 29.07
C CYS A 287 -0.80 17.53 27.87
N ASP A 288 -1.86 17.20 27.11
CA ASP A 288 -2.38 18.08 26.05
C ASP A 288 -2.78 19.46 26.62
N SER A 289 -3.40 19.46 27.82
CA SER A 289 -3.74 20.70 28.52
C SER A 289 -2.49 21.50 28.93
N PHE A 290 -1.47 20.86 29.53
CA PHE A 290 -0.23 21.54 29.98
C PHE A 290 0.55 22.14 28.83
N GLU A 291 0.54 21.50 27.68
CA GLU A 291 1.24 21.94 26.47
C GLU A 291 0.43 22.93 25.62
N GLY A 292 -0.81 23.25 26.04
CA GLY A 292 -1.70 24.16 25.31
C GLY A 292 -2.08 23.68 23.93
N ILE A 293 -2.25 22.35 23.77
CA ILE A 293 -2.65 21.75 22.47
C ILE A 293 -4.01 22.29 22.07
N SER A 294 -4.08 23.00 20.97
CA SER A 294 -5.33 23.54 20.44
C SER A 294 -6.17 22.47 19.74
N HIS A 295 -5.50 21.62 18.96
CA HIS A 295 -6.10 20.56 18.16
C HIS A 295 -5.45 19.22 18.48
N SER A 296 -6.14 18.40 19.26
CA SER A 296 -5.74 17.04 19.63
C SER A 296 -6.24 16.07 18.56
N LEU A 297 -5.46 15.90 17.46
CA LEU A 297 -5.84 15.03 16.34
C LEU A 297 -5.36 13.61 16.59
N CYS A 298 -6.27 12.63 16.55
CA CYS A 298 -5.97 11.22 16.80
C CYS A 298 -6.78 10.29 15.87
N THR A 299 -6.61 8.98 16.00
CA THR A 299 -7.36 8.03 15.19
C THR A 299 -8.71 7.69 15.80
N THR A 300 -9.67 7.21 14.97
CA THR A 300 -11.05 6.84 15.41
C THR A 300 -11.08 5.73 16.47
N GLU A 301 -9.95 5.13 16.79
CA GLU A 301 -9.82 4.19 17.92
C GLU A 301 -10.10 4.87 19.26
N PHE A 302 -9.86 6.18 19.36
CA PHE A 302 -10.02 7.00 20.58
C PHE A 302 -11.35 7.76 20.64
N ILE A 303 -12.28 7.50 19.71
CA ILE A 303 -13.56 8.22 19.68
C ILE A 303 -14.38 8.03 20.98
N LEU A 304 -14.31 6.84 21.57
CA LEU A 304 -14.97 6.56 22.85
C LEU A 304 -14.23 7.23 24.03
N SER A 305 -12.92 7.40 23.94
CA SER A 305 -12.11 8.05 24.99
C SER A 305 -12.34 9.55 25.06
N ARG A 306 -12.90 10.21 24.01
CA ARG A 306 -13.13 11.65 23.98
C ARG A 306 -13.99 12.14 25.14
N GLU A 307 -15.07 11.44 25.46
CA GLU A 307 -15.96 11.82 26.57
C GLU A 307 -15.24 11.81 27.92
N SER A 308 -14.41 10.80 28.17
CA SER A 308 -13.56 10.72 29.37
C SER A 308 -12.47 11.80 29.37
N TYR A 309 -11.88 12.10 28.22
CA TYR A 309 -10.91 13.16 28.03
C TYR A 309 -11.48 14.55 28.39
N GLU A 310 -12.65 14.90 27.86
CA GLU A 310 -13.34 16.14 28.13
C GLU A 310 -13.81 16.21 29.62
N TRP A 311 -14.39 15.11 30.13
CA TRP A 311 -14.82 15.00 31.53
C TRP A 311 -13.68 15.29 32.50
N LEU A 312 -12.47 14.74 32.26
CA LEU A 312 -11.34 14.90 33.16
C LEU A 312 -10.84 16.34 33.21
N ASN A 313 -10.67 16.96 32.00
CA ASN A 313 -10.22 18.34 31.90
C ASN A 313 -11.20 19.32 32.55
N THR A 314 -12.49 19.16 32.29
CA THR A 314 -13.55 19.97 32.94
C THR A 314 -13.61 19.77 34.42
N THR A 315 -13.53 18.52 34.92
CA THR A 315 -13.59 18.20 36.36
C THR A 315 -12.41 18.83 37.13
N LEU A 316 -11.23 18.83 36.54
CA LEU A 316 -10.03 19.40 37.15
C LEU A 316 -9.90 20.91 36.95
N GLY A 317 -10.73 21.50 36.07
CA GLY A 317 -10.70 22.91 35.70
C GLY A 317 -9.39 23.33 35.04
N VAL A 318 -8.88 22.50 34.15
CA VAL A 318 -7.68 22.77 33.38
C VAL A 318 -8.04 23.23 31.95
N TYR A 319 -7.04 23.69 31.15
CA TYR A 319 -7.29 24.04 29.75
C TYR A 319 -7.87 22.85 28.98
N GLU A 320 -8.84 23.09 28.12
CA GLU A 320 -9.57 22.09 27.36
C GLU A 320 -9.11 22.07 25.88
N PRO A 321 -8.23 21.16 25.49
CA PRO A 321 -7.89 20.91 24.08
C PRO A 321 -9.11 20.37 23.32
N MET A 322 -9.17 20.57 22.00
CA MET A 322 -10.22 20.00 21.16
C MET A 322 -9.74 18.70 20.54
N GLN A 323 -10.29 17.57 20.97
CA GLN A 323 -10.00 16.26 20.35
C GLN A 323 -10.89 16.01 19.14
N ARG A 324 -10.28 15.56 18.00
CA ARG A 324 -11.01 15.13 16.81
C ARG A 324 -10.33 13.91 16.19
N GLU A 325 -11.14 12.99 15.68
CA GLU A 325 -10.66 11.68 15.24
C GLU A 325 -10.80 11.47 13.74
N TYR A 326 -9.73 10.97 13.12
CA TYR A 326 -9.67 10.56 11.72
C TYR A 326 -9.46 9.06 11.56
N GLY A 327 -9.84 8.50 10.41
CA GLY A 327 -9.71 7.09 10.11
C GLY A 327 -8.25 6.65 9.98
N ARG A 328 -7.91 5.53 10.64
CA ARG A 328 -6.59 4.91 10.56
C ARG A 328 -6.30 4.40 9.14
N LEU A 329 -5.04 4.50 8.72
CA LEU A 329 -4.52 3.88 7.50
C LEU A 329 -4.01 2.47 7.83
N ASN A 330 -4.56 1.47 7.15
CA ASN A 330 -4.08 0.09 7.17
C ASN A 330 -3.78 -0.37 5.74
N ILE A 331 -2.83 -1.30 5.61
CA ILE A 331 -2.48 -1.95 4.34
C ILE A 331 -2.93 -3.40 4.43
N SER A 332 -3.68 -3.90 3.43
CA SER A 332 -4.04 -5.32 3.33
C SER A 332 -2.81 -6.16 2.97
N GLY A 333 -2.79 -7.43 3.36
CA GLY A 333 -1.65 -8.32 3.12
C GLY A 333 -0.40 -8.02 3.97
N ALA A 334 -0.52 -7.14 4.99
CA ALA A 334 0.58 -6.76 5.85
C ALA A 334 0.25 -6.94 7.34
N ILE A 335 1.24 -7.37 8.09
CA ILE A 335 1.19 -7.41 9.56
C ILE A 335 1.93 -6.17 10.09
N THR A 336 1.22 -5.37 10.90
CA THR A 336 1.76 -4.14 11.51
C THR A 336 1.78 -4.19 13.03
N SER A 337 1.20 -5.22 13.64
CA SER A 337 1.16 -5.38 15.09
C SER A 337 2.56 -5.74 15.62
N LYS A 338 3.05 -5.01 16.63
CA LYS A 338 4.36 -5.21 17.25
C LYS A 338 4.58 -6.68 17.65
N ARG A 339 3.65 -7.25 18.39
CA ARG A 339 3.73 -8.64 18.87
C ARG A 339 3.94 -9.64 17.73
N ASN A 340 3.22 -9.46 16.62
CA ASN A 340 3.30 -10.39 15.50
C ASN A 340 4.62 -10.19 14.72
N ILE A 341 5.12 -8.95 14.60
CA ILE A 341 6.42 -8.68 13.98
C ILE A 341 7.55 -9.27 14.84
N GLU A 342 7.49 -9.11 16.17
CA GLU A 342 8.44 -9.76 17.08
C GLU A 342 8.48 -11.28 16.92
N GLN A 343 7.31 -11.89 16.71
CA GLN A 343 7.21 -13.33 16.45
C GLN A 343 7.86 -13.71 15.11
N LEU A 344 7.61 -12.94 14.04
CA LEU A 344 8.26 -13.15 12.73
C LEU A 344 9.80 -13.06 12.84
N VAL A 345 10.31 -12.12 13.63
CA VAL A 345 11.75 -11.96 13.87
C VAL A 345 12.31 -13.12 14.69
N LYS A 346 11.64 -13.49 15.79
CA LYS A 346 12.05 -14.58 16.68
C LYS A 346 12.09 -15.92 15.94
N GLU A 347 11.12 -16.18 15.07
CA GLU A 347 11.03 -17.42 14.29
C GLU A 347 11.83 -17.34 12.97
N LYS A 348 12.60 -16.25 12.76
CA LYS A 348 13.49 -16.05 11.60
C LYS A 348 12.79 -16.04 10.23
N HIS A 349 11.52 -15.69 10.17
CA HIS A 349 10.80 -15.49 8.91
C HIS A 349 11.21 -14.18 8.23
N VAL A 350 11.67 -13.21 9.03
CA VAL A 350 12.25 -11.95 8.59
C VAL A 350 13.58 -11.68 9.31
N ARG A 351 14.46 -10.88 8.71
CA ARG A 351 15.81 -10.56 9.23
C ARG A 351 15.81 -9.57 10.40
N GLY A 352 14.67 -8.96 10.70
CA GLY A 352 14.50 -7.96 11.74
C GLY A 352 13.42 -6.96 11.36
N TRP A 353 13.29 -5.90 12.17
CA TRP A 353 12.31 -4.83 11.97
C TRP A 353 12.53 -4.02 10.68
N THR A 354 13.73 -4.06 10.13
CA THR A 354 14.16 -3.38 8.90
C THR A 354 14.04 -4.27 7.66
N ASP A 355 13.50 -5.48 7.76
CA ASP A 355 13.34 -6.37 6.60
C ASP A 355 12.49 -5.69 5.52
N PRO A 356 12.98 -5.55 4.27
CA PRO A 356 12.29 -4.82 3.20
C PRO A 356 10.89 -5.32 2.84
N ARG A 357 10.50 -6.51 3.31
CA ARG A 357 9.15 -7.08 3.12
C ARG A 357 8.13 -6.60 4.15
N LEU A 358 8.58 -5.93 5.24
CA LEU A 358 7.72 -5.35 6.27
C LEU A 358 7.23 -3.95 5.88
N TYR A 359 6.16 -3.50 6.56
CA TYR A 359 5.58 -2.16 6.40
C TYR A 359 5.85 -1.24 7.60
N THR A 360 6.92 -1.52 8.37
CA THR A 360 7.52 -0.53 9.26
C THR A 360 8.18 0.57 8.44
N LEU A 361 8.23 1.80 8.94
CA LEU A 361 8.80 2.92 8.20
C LEU A 361 10.31 2.75 7.96
N VAL A 362 11.02 2.14 8.90
CA VAL A 362 12.44 1.78 8.74
C VAL A 362 12.65 0.70 7.66
N ALA A 363 11.73 -0.25 7.51
CA ALA A 363 11.77 -1.26 6.46
C ALA A 363 11.44 -0.67 5.08
N LEU A 364 10.42 0.19 5.00
CA LEU A 364 10.07 0.90 3.76
C LEU A 364 11.22 1.79 3.29
N ARG A 365 11.88 2.53 4.21
CA ARG A 365 13.09 3.31 3.92
C ARG A 365 14.19 2.41 3.38
N ARG A 366 14.55 1.31 4.07
CA ARG A 366 15.57 0.36 3.64
C ARG A 366 15.27 -0.27 2.28
N ARG A 367 13.98 -0.56 1.99
CA ARG A 367 13.53 -1.03 0.67
C ARG A 367 13.80 0.00 -0.42
N GLY A 368 14.02 1.26 -0.06
CA GLY A 368 14.29 2.38 -0.95
C GLY A 368 13.06 3.22 -1.29
N ILE A 369 11.93 3.02 -0.62
CA ILE A 369 10.74 3.85 -0.85
C ILE A 369 11.03 5.29 -0.41
N PRO A 370 10.84 6.30 -1.30
CA PRO A 370 11.07 7.68 -0.95
C PRO A 370 10.07 8.21 0.08
N ALA A 371 10.52 9.06 1.00
CA ALA A 371 9.65 9.74 1.96
C ALA A 371 8.54 10.54 1.25
N GLY A 372 8.91 11.25 0.18
CA GLY A 372 7.97 12.02 -0.63
C GLY A 372 6.88 11.15 -1.30
N ALA A 373 7.17 9.89 -1.66
CA ALA A 373 6.18 8.98 -2.19
C ALA A 373 5.13 8.60 -1.14
N ILE A 374 5.54 8.37 0.11
CA ILE A 374 4.62 8.07 1.22
C ILE A 374 3.72 9.27 1.50
N LEU A 375 4.27 10.48 1.57
CA LEU A 375 3.49 11.69 1.83
C LEU A 375 2.53 12.02 0.67
N SER A 376 2.97 11.87 -0.58
CA SER A 376 2.11 12.03 -1.75
C SER A 376 0.94 11.05 -1.74
N PHE A 377 1.20 9.80 -1.39
CA PHE A 377 0.18 8.78 -1.24
C PHE A 377 -0.85 9.14 -0.16
N ILE A 378 -0.41 9.60 1.01
CA ILE A 378 -1.30 10.04 2.10
C ILE A 378 -2.14 11.24 1.66
N SER A 379 -1.55 12.21 0.96
CA SER A 379 -2.25 13.38 0.43
C SER A 379 -3.30 13.01 -0.62
N GLU A 380 -3.00 12.05 -1.53
CA GLU A 380 -3.95 11.53 -2.50
C GLU A 380 -5.15 10.79 -1.86
N LEU A 381 -4.92 10.07 -0.76
CA LEU A 381 -5.99 9.40 -0.02
C LEU A 381 -6.91 10.40 0.69
N GLY A 382 -6.37 11.54 1.07
CA GLY A 382 -7.06 12.51 1.91
C GLY A 382 -7.31 12.01 3.34
N VAL A 383 -8.00 12.83 4.13
CA VAL A 383 -8.32 12.52 5.54
C VAL A 383 -9.83 12.55 5.74
N THR A 384 -10.37 11.44 6.23
CA THR A 384 -11.77 11.24 6.57
C THR A 384 -11.86 10.44 7.87
N THR A 385 -13.04 10.29 8.44
CA THR A 385 -13.31 9.46 9.63
C THR A 385 -13.40 7.96 9.30
N ALA A 386 -13.50 7.58 8.04
CA ALA A 386 -13.63 6.19 7.63
C ALA A 386 -12.32 5.40 7.88
N LYS A 387 -12.43 4.20 8.43
CA LYS A 387 -11.31 3.24 8.48
C LYS A 387 -10.98 2.81 7.05
N THR A 388 -9.73 2.98 6.65
CA THR A 388 -9.31 2.69 5.28
C THR A 388 -8.36 1.50 5.29
N LEU A 389 -8.71 0.45 4.55
CA LEU A 389 -7.84 -0.69 4.24
C LEU A 389 -7.42 -0.56 2.78
N ILE A 390 -6.13 -0.36 2.56
CA ILE A 390 -5.57 -0.10 1.23
C ILE A 390 -4.86 -1.35 0.72
N PRO A 391 -5.18 -1.85 -0.48
CA PRO A 391 -4.43 -2.92 -1.12
C PRO A 391 -2.98 -2.52 -1.40
N ILE A 392 -2.03 -3.44 -1.18
CA ILE A 392 -0.60 -3.24 -1.49
C ILE A 392 -0.38 -2.68 -2.90
N PRO A 393 -1.03 -3.20 -3.97
CA PRO A 393 -0.82 -2.69 -5.33
C PRO A 393 -1.13 -1.20 -5.48
N ARG A 394 -2.12 -0.66 -4.76
CA ARG A 394 -2.45 0.77 -4.79
C ARG A 394 -1.35 1.64 -4.17
N PHE A 395 -0.76 1.19 -3.07
CA PHE A 395 0.40 1.87 -2.49
C PHE A 395 1.60 1.81 -3.43
N GLU A 396 1.90 0.63 -3.98
CA GLU A 396 2.99 0.47 -4.94
C GLU A 396 2.79 1.29 -6.23
N GLN A 397 1.54 1.47 -6.68
CA GLN A 397 1.23 2.35 -7.80
C GLN A 397 1.59 3.81 -7.52
N ALA A 398 1.32 4.31 -6.30
CA ALA A 398 1.71 5.66 -5.91
C ALA A 398 3.25 5.81 -5.88
N VAL A 399 3.96 4.80 -5.37
CA VAL A 399 5.43 4.77 -5.38
C VAL A 399 5.97 4.76 -6.82
N ARG A 400 5.42 3.94 -7.72
CA ARG A 400 5.80 3.93 -9.16
C ARG A 400 5.61 5.30 -9.79
N LYS A 401 4.43 5.90 -9.59
CA LYS A 401 4.10 7.23 -10.12
C LYS A 401 5.10 8.29 -9.66
N TYR A 402 5.49 8.25 -8.39
CA TYR A 402 6.46 9.18 -7.83
C TYR A 402 7.86 9.00 -8.44
N LEU A 403 8.29 7.75 -8.69
CA LEU A 403 9.62 7.43 -9.20
C LEU A 403 9.73 7.58 -10.73
N GLU A 404 8.63 7.48 -11.49
CA GLU A 404 8.65 7.31 -12.96
C GLU A 404 9.45 8.37 -13.71
N PHE A 405 9.39 9.63 -13.27
CA PHE A 405 10.05 10.75 -13.94
C PHE A 405 11.14 11.42 -13.08
N SER A 406 11.37 10.91 -11.89
CA SER A 406 12.19 11.58 -10.88
C SER A 406 13.50 10.85 -10.56
N VAL A 407 13.70 9.64 -11.10
CA VAL A 407 14.93 8.86 -10.91
C VAL A 407 15.59 8.51 -12.23
N PRO A 408 16.94 8.39 -12.27
CA PRO A 408 17.68 8.00 -13.46
C PRO A 408 17.36 6.56 -13.88
N ARG A 409 17.55 6.27 -15.17
CA ARG A 409 17.37 4.95 -15.79
C ARG A 409 18.71 4.36 -16.16
N LEU A 410 18.90 3.10 -15.77
CA LEU A 410 20.10 2.32 -16.07
C LEU A 410 19.72 0.95 -16.61
N MET A 411 20.63 0.33 -17.35
CA MET A 411 20.52 -1.06 -17.75
C MET A 411 21.06 -1.95 -16.61
N LEU A 412 20.21 -2.86 -16.16
CA LEU A 412 20.49 -3.87 -15.11
C LEU A 412 20.01 -5.22 -15.62
N VAL A 413 20.89 -6.22 -15.63
CA VAL A 413 20.60 -7.60 -16.00
C VAL A 413 20.64 -8.47 -14.74
N LEU A 414 19.52 -9.08 -14.40
CA LEU A 414 19.41 -9.87 -13.15
C LEU A 414 20.00 -11.27 -13.32
N ASP A 415 19.61 -11.98 -14.38
CA ASP A 415 20.12 -13.33 -14.72
C ASP A 415 20.85 -13.25 -16.06
N PRO A 416 22.14 -12.87 -16.06
CA PRO A 416 22.90 -12.61 -17.27
C PRO A 416 23.18 -13.87 -18.09
N ILE A 417 23.00 -13.75 -19.41
CA ILE A 417 23.51 -14.68 -20.40
C ILE A 417 24.47 -13.93 -21.32
N LYS A 418 25.65 -14.53 -21.58
CA LYS A 418 26.68 -13.97 -22.43
C LYS A 418 26.25 -14.02 -23.89
N VAL A 419 26.43 -12.92 -24.62
CA VAL A 419 26.26 -12.84 -26.09
C VAL A 419 27.57 -12.38 -26.69
N VAL A 420 28.15 -13.22 -27.56
CA VAL A 420 29.36 -12.90 -28.32
C VAL A 420 28.95 -12.45 -29.70
N ILE A 421 29.28 -11.21 -30.05
CA ILE A 421 28.96 -10.58 -31.34
C ILE A 421 30.22 -10.56 -32.16
N SER A 422 30.30 -11.44 -33.18
CA SER A 422 31.38 -11.43 -34.16
C SER A 422 31.14 -10.37 -35.24
N ASP A 423 32.17 -10.05 -35.99
CA ASP A 423 32.13 -9.14 -37.15
C ASP A 423 31.66 -7.71 -36.85
N MET A 424 32.01 -7.22 -35.65
CA MET A 424 31.67 -5.86 -35.21
C MET A 424 32.23 -4.76 -36.08
N GLY A 425 33.48 -4.93 -36.59
CA GLY A 425 34.13 -3.95 -37.47
C GLY A 425 34.20 -2.55 -36.84
N ASP A 426 33.64 -1.57 -37.53
CA ASP A 426 33.56 -0.16 -37.12
C ASP A 426 32.69 0.09 -35.87
N LEU A 427 31.90 -0.90 -35.45
CA LEU A 427 31.05 -0.81 -34.27
C LEU A 427 31.81 -1.16 -32.98
N GLU A 428 32.95 -1.84 -33.08
CA GLU A 428 33.72 -2.26 -31.92
C GLU A 428 34.23 -1.04 -31.13
N ASN A 429 33.91 -0.99 -29.82
CA ASN A 429 34.22 0.12 -28.91
C ASN A 429 33.61 1.48 -29.30
N ALA A 430 32.61 1.51 -30.19
CA ALA A 430 31.88 2.73 -30.50
C ALA A 430 31.23 3.28 -29.20
N GLU A 431 31.38 4.59 -28.94
CA GLU A 431 30.78 5.25 -27.79
C GLU A 431 29.29 5.48 -28.08
N ILE A 432 28.48 5.10 -27.09
CA ILE A 432 27.03 5.25 -27.06
C ILE A 432 26.67 6.26 -25.98
N ASP A 433 26.01 7.34 -26.36
CA ASP A 433 25.45 8.29 -25.39
C ASP A 433 24.13 7.78 -24.85
N ALA A 434 24.11 7.41 -23.56
CA ALA A 434 22.94 6.86 -22.89
C ALA A 434 22.36 7.90 -21.90
N PRO A 435 21.20 8.51 -22.21
CA PRO A 435 20.59 9.50 -21.33
C PRO A 435 20.01 8.84 -20.08
N PHE A 436 20.19 9.46 -18.90
CA PHE A 436 19.59 9.00 -17.65
C PHE A 436 18.06 9.15 -17.64
N SER A 437 17.52 10.04 -18.46
CA SER A 437 16.07 10.18 -18.64
C SER A 437 15.72 10.49 -20.10
N PRO A 438 14.70 9.85 -20.68
CA PRO A 438 14.24 10.17 -22.03
C PRO A 438 13.44 11.49 -22.09
N LYS A 439 12.99 12.02 -20.95
CA LYS A 439 12.16 13.23 -20.87
C LYS A 439 12.87 14.40 -20.21
N ASP A 440 13.67 14.15 -19.19
CA ASP A 440 14.38 15.17 -18.42
C ASP A 440 15.87 15.18 -18.78
N LYS A 441 16.24 16.08 -19.68
CA LYS A 441 17.65 16.24 -20.08
C LYS A 441 18.56 16.79 -18.97
N SER A 442 17.99 17.39 -17.92
CA SER A 442 18.77 17.92 -16.81
C SER A 442 19.42 16.83 -15.96
N MET A 443 18.93 15.59 -16.04
CA MET A 443 19.55 14.43 -15.40
C MET A 443 20.90 14.04 -16.06
N GLY A 444 21.19 14.51 -17.29
CA GLY A 444 22.42 14.21 -18.00
C GLY A 444 22.40 12.86 -18.72
N SER A 445 23.57 12.44 -19.13
CA SER A 445 23.82 11.16 -19.82
C SER A 445 25.18 10.60 -19.41
N HIS A 446 25.42 9.34 -19.74
CA HIS A 446 26.70 8.67 -19.57
C HIS A 446 27.12 7.96 -20.83
N LYS A 447 28.38 7.51 -20.89
CA LYS A 447 28.93 6.82 -22.02
C LYS A 447 28.98 5.31 -21.80
N LEU A 448 28.45 4.56 -22.76
CA LEU A 448 28.60 3.12 -22.86
C LEU A 448 29.49 2.78 -24.06
N LYS A 449 30.12 1.60 -24.05
CA LYS A 449 30.89 1.09 -25.17
C LYS A 449 30.16 -0.09 -25.81
N ALA A 450 30.06 -0.07 -27.12
CA ALA A 450 29.61 -1.23 -27.90
C ALA A 450 30.75 -2.27 -27.95
N THR A 451 30.70 -3.27 -27.08
CA THR A 451 31.71 -4.34 -26.98
C THR A 451 31.25 -5.59 -27.75
N SER A 452 32.20 -6.37 -28.24
CA SER A 452 31.95 -7.67 -28.89
C SER A 452 31.35 -8.70 -27.93
N VAL A 453 31.50 -8.51 -26.64
CA VAL A 453 30.82 -9.30 -25.60
C VAL A 453 29.85 -8.40 -24.84
N VAL A 454 28.58 -8.82 -24.82
CA VAL A 454 27.53 -8.17 -24.03
C VAL A 454 26.76 -9.21 -23.23
N TYR A 455 26.04 -8.75 -22.22
CA TYR A 455 25.16 -9.59 -21.42
C TYR A 455 23.72 -9.10 -21.52
N ILE A 456 22.79 -10.03 -21.72
CA ILE A 456 21.36 -9.77 -21.77
C ILE A 456 20.64 -10.60 -20.71
N GLU A 457 19.36 -10.29 -20.45
CA GLU A 457 18.54 -11.12 -19.57
C GLU A 457 18.32 -12.50 -20.19
N ARG A 458 18.53 -13.56 -19.44
CA ARG A 458 18.34 -14.96 -19.90
C ARG A 458 16.95 -15.18 -20.47
N SER A 459 15.94 -14.58 -19.91
CA SER A 459 14.55 -14.64 -20.40
C SER A 459 14.34 -13.96 -21.77
N ASP A 460 15.29 -13.17 -22.24
CA ASP A 460 15.26 -12.53 -23.55
C ASP A 460 15.84 -13.42 -24.67
N PHE A 461 16.32 -14.62 -24.35
CA PHE A 461 16.75 -15.64 -25.31
C PHE A 461 15.90 -16.90 -25.23
N ARG A 462 15.66 -17.56 -26.37
CA ARG A 462 15.06 -18.90 -26.49
C ARG A 462 15.83 -19.75 -27.50
N GLU A 463 15.96 -21.04 -27.17
CA GLU A 463 16.63 -22.03 -28.04
C GLU A 463 15.82 -22.29 -29.32
N VAL A 464 14.49 -22.21 -29.24
CA VAL A 464 13.57 -22.45 -30.35
C VAL A 464 12.71 -21.22 -30.59
N ASP A 465 12.67 -20.77 -31.84
CA ASP A 465 11.83 -19.64 -32.26
C ASP A 465 10.34 -20.02 -32.34
N SER A 466 9.48 -19.03 -32.19
CA SER A 466 8.03 -19.13 -32.44
C SER A 466 7.47 -17.85 -33.05
N LYS A 467 6.30 -17.95 -33.74
CA LYS A 467 5.67 -16.81 -34.41
C LYS A 467 5.38 -15.63 -33.50
N ASP A 468 5.08 -15.89 -32.23
CA ASP A 468 4.71 -14.90 -31.24
C ASP A 468 5.88 -14.43 -30.35
N TYR A 469 7.09 -14.90 -30.63
CA TYR A 469 8.28 -14.50 -29.91
C TYR A 469 9.08 -13.48 -30.72
N PHE A 470 9.30 -12.29 -30.20
CA PHE A 470 9.95 -11.17 -30.90
C PHE A 470 11.33 -10.80 -30.34
N ARG A 471 11.86 -11.60 -29.38
CA ARG A 471 13.19 -11.40 -28.81
C ARG A 471 14.21 -12.34 -29.50
N LEU A 472 15.37 -12.53 -28.89
CA LEU A 472 16.49 -13.23 -29.51
C LEU A 472 16.27 -14.77 -29.55
N ALA A 473 16.46 -15.34 -30.73
CA ALA A 473 16.46 -16.79 -30.96
C ALA A 473 17.35 -17.11 -32.20
N PRO A 474 17.82 -18.35 -32.40
CA PRO A 474 18.61 -18.70 -33.57
C PRO A 474 17.96 -18.26 -34.89
N GLY A 475 18.70 -17.52 -35.69
CA GLY A 475 18.23 -16.97 -36.96
C GLY A 475 17.38 -15.68 -36.85
N LYS A 476 17.10 -15.21 -35.64
CA LYS A 476 16.23 -14.04 -35.33
C LYS A 476 17.05 -12.86 -34.88
N SER A 477 16.61 -11.65 -35.29
CA SER A 477 17.26 -10.39 -34.92
C SER A 477 16.48 -9.64 -33.83
N VAL A 478 17.21 -9.01 -32.89
CA VAL A 478 16.69 -8.15 -31.85
C VAL A 478 17.50 -6.85 -31.76
N GLY A 479 16.86 -5.75 -31.39
CA GLY A 479 17.58 -4.51 -31.05
C GLY A 479 18.10 -4.56 -29.61
N LEU A 480 19.32 -4.12 -29.38
CA LEU A 480 19.84 -3.76 -28.07
C LEU A 480 19.55 -2.27 -27.85
N LEU A 481 19.10 -1.91 -26.64
CA LEU A 481 18.73 -0.50 -26.35
C LEU A 481 19.94 0.42 -26.56
N ASN A 482 19.77 1.48 -27.35
CA ASN A 482 20.80 2.44 -27.74
C ASN A 482 22.00 1.87 -28.52
N PHE A 483 22.06 0.58 -28.84
CA PHE A 483 23.12 -0.02 -29.61
C PHE A 483 23.03 0.41 -31.09
N PRO A 484 24.16 0.56 -31.79
CA PRO A 484 24.16 1.13 -33.15
C PRO A 484 23.34 0.38 -34.21
N CYS A 485 23.20 -0.94 -34.06
CA CYS A 485 22.40 -1.75 -34.99
C CYS A 485 21.80 -2.98 -34.27
N PRO A 486 20.72 -3.60 -34.77
CA PRO A 486 20.23 -4.88 -34.29
C PRO A 486 21.30 -5.99 -34.42
N ILE A 487 21.17 -7.02 -33.56
CA ILE A 487 21.99 -8.23 -33.62
C ILE A 487 21.14 -9.44 -34.01
N LYS A 488 21.71 -10.39 -34.72
CA LYS A 488 21.09 -11.66 -35.15
C LYS A 488 21.80 -12.83 -34.49
N ALA A 489 21.07 -13.68 -33.76
CA ALA A 489 21.68 -14.89 -33.23
C ALA A 489 21.97 -15.91 -34.32
N THR A 490 23.18 -16.43 -34.34
CA THR A 490 23.65 -17.47 -35.24
C THR A 490 23.69 -18.85 -34.63
N GLY A 491 23.89 -18.91 -33.29
CA GLY A 491 23.98 -20.16 -32.56
C GLY A 491 23.97 -19.91 -31.01
N PHE A 492 24.09 -20.98 -30.28
CA PHE A 492 24.24 -20.94 -28.82
C PHE A 492 24.99 -22.15 -28.31
N THR A 493 25.57 -22.04 -27.12
CA THR A 493 26.27 -23.12 -26.40
C THR A 493 25.56 -23.37 -25.08
N THR A 494 25.39 -24.64 -24.74
CA THR A 494 24.79 -25.09 -23.48
C THR A 494 25.84 -25.70 -22.56
N ASP A 495 25.63 -25.55 -21.27
CA ASP A 495 26.38 -26.23 -20.25
C ASP A 495 26.11 -27.75 -20.35
N PRO A 496 27.16 -28.63 -20.36
CA PRO A 496 26.98 -30.04 -20.56
C PRO A 496 26.19 -30.76 -19.46
N GLU A 497 26.28 -30.26 -18.22
CA GLU A 497 25.66 -30.89 -17.04
C GLU A 497 24.24 -30.34 -16.82
N THR A 498 24.08 -29.01 -16.78
CA THR A 498 22.81 -28.35 -16.45
C THR A 498 21.89 -28.19 -17.64
N LYS A 499 22.41 -28.39 -18.86
CA LYS A 499 21.72 -28.12 -20.16
C LYS A 499 21.23 -26.67 -20.32
N LYS A 500 21.66 -25.76 -19.46
CA LYS A 500 21.31 -24.33 -19.58
C LYS A 500 22.20 -23.66 -20.64
N VAL A 501 21.61 -22.75 -21.40
CA VAL A 501 22.37 -21.92 -22.35
C VAL A 501 23.32 -21.02 -21.55
N ILE A 502 24.61 -21.05 -21.91
CA ILE A 502 25.66 -20.26 -21.26
C ILE A 502 26.19 -19.15 -22.14
N GLU A 503 26.11 -19.32 -23.46
CA GLU A 503 26.59 -18.33 -24.42
C GLU A 503 25.73 -18.36 -25.68
N VAL A 504 25.48 -17.19 -26.27
CA VAL A 504 24.81 -16.99 -27.55
C VAL A 504 25.81 -16.37 -28.50
N GLN A 505 25.94 -16.93 -29.73
CA GLN A 505 26.71 -16.35 -30.81
C GLN A 505 25.79 -15.47 -31.65
N ALA A 506 26.24 -14.28 -32.00
CA ALA A 506 25.48 -13.31 -32.78
C ALA A 506 26.37 -12.56 -33.76
N VAL A 507 25.74 -11.92 -34.77
CA VAL A 507 26.38 -10.99 -35.68
C VAL A 507 25.57 -9.71 -35.79
N PRO A 508 26.15 -8.54 -36.12
CA PRO A 508 25.41 -7.33 -36.43
C PRO A 508 24.50 -7.55 -37.63
N ASP A 509 23.21 -7.21 -37.52
CA ASP A 509 22.24 -7.25 -38.63
C ASP A 509 22.14 -5.86 -39.27
N ARG A 510 23.08 -5.55 -40.14
CA ARG A 510 23.22 -4.24 -40.80
C ARG A 510 22.13 -3.95 -41.85
N GLU A 511 21.41 -4.99 -42.30
CA GLU A 511 20.30 -4.86 -43.24
C GLU A 511 19.00 -4.43 -42.55
N LEU A 512 18.85 -4.80 -41.30
CA LEU A 512 17.64 -4.52 -40.51
C LEU A 512 17.68 -3.13 -39.89
N LYS A 513 17.04 -2.14 -40.50
CA LYS A 513 17.00 -0.76 -40.01
C LYS A 513 16.30 -0.60 -38.69
N LYS A 514 15.32 -1.44 -38.36
CA LYS A 514 14.51 -1.35 -37.09
C LYS A 514 14.06 -2.73 -36.66
N ALA A 515 14.46 -3.13 -35.48
CA ALA A 515 14.03 -4.38 -34.84
C ALA A 515 12.56 -4.31 -34.36
N LYS A 516 11.90 -5.47 -34.31
CA LYS A 516 10.53 -5.59 -33.77
C LYS A 516 10.48 -5.45 -32.26
N ALA A 517 11.57 -5.81 -31.56
CA ALA A 517 11.72 -5.70 -30.12
C ALA A 517 13.12 -5.19 -29.77
N TYR A 518 13.21 -4.55 -28.60
CA TYR A 518 14.47 -4.07 -28.02
C TYR A 518 14.64 -4.64 -26.62
N VAL A 519 15.84 -5.15 -26.31
CA VAL A 519 16.20 -5.70 -25.01
C VAL A 519 17.27 -4.83 -24.35
N HIS A 520 17.27 -4.80 -23.02
CA HIS A 520 18.34 -4.17 -22.27
C HIS A 520 19.56 -5.10 -22.22
N TRP A 521 20.72 -4.51 -22.03
CA TRP A 521 21.99 -5.19 -22.08
C TRP A 521 23.04 -4.43 -21.29
N VAL A 522 24.12 -5.08 -20.93
CA VAL A 522 25.28 -4.40 -20.36
C VAL A 522 26.56 -4.90 -21.06
N PRO A 523 27.57 -4.02 -21.24
CA PRO A 523 28.84 -4.38 -21.89
C PRO A 523 29.68 -5.30 -21.00
N GLU A 524 30.67 -5.95 -21.57
CA GLU A 524 31.73 -6.63 -20.85
C GLU A 524 32.44 -5.68 -19.87
N GLY A 525 32.80 -6.19 -18.68
CA GLY A 525 33.40 -5.37 -17.62
C GLY A 525 32.40 -4.60 -16.77
N SER A 526 31.09 -4.78 -16.97
CA SER A 526 30.05 -4.22 -16.12
C SER A 526 30.18 -4.72 -14.68
N ARG A 527 29.75 -3.88 -13.73
CA ARG A 527 29.86 -4.18 -12.29
C ARG A 527 28.93 -5.32 -11.89
N THR A 528 29.46 -6.32 -11.18
CA THR A 528 28.66 -7.36 -10.53
C THR A 528 28.03 -6.81 -9.25
N VAL A 529 26.74 -7.07 -9.06
CA VAL A 529 25.96 -6.67 -7.89
C VAL A 529 25.05 -7.83 -7.45
N GLU A 530 24.68 -7.84 -6.16
CA GLU A 530 23.60 -8.70 -5.67
C GLU A 530 22.28 -7.93 -5.79
N ALA A 531 21.28 -8.50 -6.47
CA ALA A 531 19.95 -7.90 -6.52
C ALA A 531 18.94 -8.76 -5.78
N ARG A 532 18.22 -8.14 -4.84
CA ARG A 532 17.16 -8.77 -4.04
C ARG A 532 15.81 -8.31 -4.53
N VAL A 533 15.02 -9.24 -5.02
CA VAL A 533 13.66 -9.00 -5.52
C VAL A 533 12.67 -9.47 -4.47
N HIS A 534 12.04 -8.51 -3.79
CA HIS A 534 11.07 -8.79 -2.75
C HIS A 534 9.66 -8.89 -3.33
N GLY A 535 8.92 -9.93 -2.91
CA GLY A 535 7.48 -10.10 -3.11
C GLY A 535 6.71 -9.87 -1.82
N ASN A 536 5.40 -10.15 -1.84
CA ASN A 536 4.58 -10.07 -0.64
C ASN A 536 4.99 -11.15 0.36
N LEU A 537 5.17 -10.75 1.64
CA LEU A 537 5.53 -11.68 2.72
C LEU A 537 4.42 -12.70 3.00
N PHE A 538 3.17 -12.34 2.76
CA PHE A 538 1.99 -13.17 2.97
C PHE A 538 1.30 -13.47 1.65
N LYS A 539 0.57 -14.60 1.61
CA LYS A 539 -0.18 -15.07 0.43
C LYS A 539 -1.55 -14.40 0.32
N SER A 540 -2.21 -14.13 1.47
CA SER A 540 -3.57 -13.58 1.52
C SER A 540 -3.58 -12.06 1.77
N GLU A 541 -4.72 -11.43 1.49
CA GLU A 541 -4.94 -10.02 1.81
C GLU A 541 -5.22 -9.77 3.30
N ASP A 542 -5.63 -10.80 4.06
CA ASP A 542 -5.82 -10.73 5.51
C ASP A 542 -5.11 -11.90 6.21
N PRO A 543 -3.79 -11.80 6.44
CA PRO A 543 -3.01 -12.84 7.08
C PRO A 543 -3.50 -13.16 8.50
N GLY A 544 -4.12 -12.17 9.19
CA GLY A 544 -4.62 -12.35 10.56
C GLY A 544 -5.82 -13.27 10.68
N SER A 545 -6.60 -13.41 9.62
CA SER A 545 -7.83 -14.21 9.58
C SER A 545 -7.63 -15.63 9.05
N VAL A 546 -6.40 -16.01 8.68
CA VAL A 546 -6.10 -17.35 8.14
C VAL A 546 -6.19 -18.39 9.25
N GLU A 547 -6.78 -19.55 8.95
CA GLU A 547 -6.86 -20.68 9.86
C GLU A 547 -5.45 -21.10 10.35
N GLY A 548 -5.28 -21.22 11.65
CA GLY A 548 -3.98 -21.48 12.27
C GLY A 548 -3.08 -20.24 12.43
N GLY A 549 -3.54 -19.06 12.02
CA GLY A 549 -2.89 -17.77 12.21
C GLY A 549 -1.93 -17.37 11.07
N PHE A 550 -1.42 -16.15 11.16
CA PHE A 550 -0.64 -15.50 10.10
C PHE A 550 0.66 -16.23 9.71
N LEU A 551 1.21 -17.06 10.57
CA LEU A 551 2.42 -17.85 10.26
C LEU A 551 2.18 -18.89 9.18
N ASN A 552 0.95 -19.44 9.09
CA ASN A 552 0.58 -20.38 8.02
C ASN A 552 0.42 -19.71 6.65
N ASP A 553 0.28 -18.40 6.64
CA ASP A 553 0.10 -17.59 5.45
C ASP A 553 1.41 -17.08 4.83
N ILE A 554 2.56 -17.36 5.46
CA ILE A 554 3.86 -16.90 4.97
C ILE A 554 4.13 -17.45 3.56
N ASN A 555 4.53 -16.55 2.66
CA ASN A 555 4.94 -16.87 1.31
C ASN A 555 6.44 -17.26 1.31
N PRO A 556 6.77 -18.54 1.07
CA PRO A 556 8.16 -18.99 1.05
C PRO A 556 8.98 -18.38 -0.11
N ASN A 557 8.29 -17.90 -1.15
CA ASN A 557 8.90 -17.28 -2.34
C ASN A 557 8.84 -15.74 -2.27
N SER A 558 8.76 -15.18 -1.07
CA SER A 558 8.68 -13.71 -0.87
C SER A 558 9.98 -12.98 -1.15
N GLU A 559 11.08 -13.65 -1.43
CA GLU A 559 12.36 -13.08 -1.82
C GLU A 559 13.06 -13.96 -2.86
N THR A 560 13.59 -13.33 -3.91
CA THR A 560 14.50 -13.96 -4.88
C THR A 560 15.80 -13.17 -4.90
N VAL A 561 16.93 -13.85 -4.73
CA VAL A 561 18.25 -13.23 -4.75
C VAL A 561 18.98 -13.56 -6.05
N TYR A 562 19.48 -12.56 -6.74
CA TYR A 562 20.35 -12.67 -7.91
C TYR A 562 21.76 -12.22 -7.52
N PRO A 563 22.65 -13.17 -7.17
CA PRO A 563 23.97 -12.84 -6.61
C PRO A 563 24.96 -12.29 -7.64
N ASN A 564 24.71 -12.51 -8.92
CA ASN A 564 25.59 -12.17 -10.02
C ASN A 564 24.90 -11.27 -11.07
N ALA A 565 23.99 -10.41 -10.64
CA ALA A 565 23.41 -9.42 -11.52
C ALA A 565 24.47 -8.43 -12.00
N LEU A 566 24.30 -7.88 -13.21
CA LEU A 566 25.26 -6.96 -13.83
C LEU A 566 24.60 -5.58 -14.05
N ILE A 567 25.31 -4.53 -13.68
CA ILE A 567 24.86 -3.15 -13.88
C ILE A 567 25.89 -2.32 -14.64
N GLU A 568 25.42 -1.47 -15.54
CA GLU A 568 26.27 -0.61 -16.37
C GLU A 568 27.03 0.47 -15.61
N SER A 569 28.03 1.09 -16.27
CA SER A 569 28.92 2.08 -15.69
C SER A 569 28.27 3.37 -15.20
N GLY A 570 27.12 3.77 -15.76
CA GLY A 570 26.34 4.93 -15.30
C GLY A 570 25.92 4.86 -13.83
N PHE A 571 25.95 3.67 -13.24
CA PHE A 571 25.66 3.47 -11.83
C PHE A 571 26.62 4.25 -10.90
N ASP A 572 27.90 4.30 -11.21
CA ASP A 572 28.87 5.03 -10.40
C ASP A 572 28.65 6.54 -10.46
N GLU A 573 28.13 7.05 -11.57
CA GLU A 573 27.79 8.47 -11.73
C GLU A 573 26.55 8.84 -10.93
N ILE A 574 25.49 8.03 -10.99
CA ILE A 574 24.27 8.32 -10.20
C ILE A 574 24.51 8.20 -8.70
N ARG A 575 25.41 7.31 -8.24
CA ARG A 575 25.82 7.23 -6.82
C ARG A 575 26.42 8.53 -6.32
N LYS A 576 27.31 9.15 -7.10
CA LYS A 576 27.96 10.43 -6.74
C LYS A 576 26.98 11.59 -6.69
N GLN A 577 25.89 11.46 -7.42
CA GLN A 577 24.88 12.52 -7.55
C GLN A 577 23.66 12.30 -6.65
N ALA A 578 23.59 11.23 -5.85
CA ALA A 578 22.48 10.98 -4.93
C ALA A 578 22.26 12.18 -3.98
N PRO A 579 21.09 12.39 -3.40
CA PRO A 579 19.90 11.51 -3.47
C PRO A 579 19.12 11.61 -4.79
N TRP A 580 18.33 10.57 -5.07
CA TRP A 580 17.32 10.54 -6.13
C TRP A 580 15.96 10.13 -5.54
N PRO A 581 14.86 10.85 -5.79
CA PRO A 581 14.75 12.12 -6.55
C PRO A 581 15.50 13.32 -5.95
N LYS A 582 15.69 14.35 -6.78
CA LYS A 582 16.35 15.62 -6.40
C LYS A 582 15.40 16.60 -5.69
N THR A 583 14.57 16.12 -4.78
CA THR A 583 13.64 16.96 -4.02
C THR A 583 14.21 17.31 -2.64
N ASP A 584 13.73 18.40 -2.04
CA ASP A 584 14.25 18.83 -0.75
C ASP A 584 14.02 17.82 0.37
N ILE A 585 12.91 17.09 0.33
CA ILE A 585 12.62 16.04 1.30
C ILE A 585 13.62 14.87 1.19
N GLU A 586 14.01 14.50 -0.01
CA GLU A 586 14.92 13.38 -0.23
C GLU A 586 16.39 13.75 0.11
N LYS A 587 16.73 15.04 0.15
CA LYS A 587 18.04 15.51 0.65
C LYS A 587 18.25 15.26 2.15
N LEU A 588 17.18 14.96 2.89
CA LEU A 588 17.24 14.56 4.30
C LEU A 588 17.60 13.08 4.49
N SER A 589 17.61 12.29 3.38
CA SER A 589 18.03 10.89 3.39
C SER A 589 19.54 10.82 3.11
N ASP A 590 20.28 10.43 4.09
CA ASP A 590 21.75 10.30 4.08
C ASP A 590 22.23 8.84 3.93
N GLY A 591 21.30 7.89 3.89
CA GLY A 591 21.59 6.47 3.77
C GLY A 591 21.82 6.01 2.32
N PRO A 592 22.38 4.79 2.13
CA PRO A 592 22.62 4.21 0.80
C PRO A 592 21.34 4.06 -0.03
N GLU A 593 20.19 3.90 0.61
CA GLU A 593 18.88 3.82 -0.02
C GLU A 593 18.47 5.09 -0.75
N SER A 594 19.20 6.19 -0.59
CA SER A 594 19.01 7.44 -1.33
C SER A 594 19.45 7.33 -2.80
N VAL A 595 20.27 6.34 -3.13
CA VAL A 595 20.65 6.00 -4.51
C VAL A 595 19.57 5.14 -5.13
N ARG A 596 18.63 5.76 -5.82
CA ARG A 596 17.49 5.11 -6.47
C ARG A 596 17.57 5.25 -7.99
N PHE A 597 17.16 4.23 -8.71
CA PHE A 597 17.12 4.24 -10.16
C PHE A 597 16.08 3.25 -10.72
N GLN A 598 15.73 3.44 -11.98
CA GLN A 598 14.95 2.47 -12.73
C GLN A 598 15.90 1.54 -13.49
N GLY A 599 15.92 0.24 -13.14
CA GLY A 599 16.45 -0.80 -14.01
C GLY A 599 15.53 -0.96 -15.25
N MET A 600 16.02 -0.57 -16.42
CA MET A 600 15.21 -0.50 -17.65
C MET A 600 14.59 -1.86 -17.98
N ARG A 601 13.28 -1.90 -18.20
CA ARG A 601 12.47 -3.11 -18.42
C ARG A 601 12.36 -4.08 -17.22
N VAL A 602 13.00 -3.79 -16.08
CA VAL A 602 13.07 -4.68 -14.91
C VAL A 602 12.19 -4.17 -13.77
N ALA A 603 12.67 -3.18 -13.02
CA ALA A 603 12.01 -2.64 -11.84
C ALA A 603 12.68 -1.33 -11.39
N TYR A 604 12.20 -0.74 -10.29
CA TYR A 604 12.92 0.31 -9.55
C TYR A 604 13.75 -0.33 -8.44
N PHE A 605 14.97 0.17 -8.26
CA PHE A 605 15.93 -0.33 -7.29
C PHE A 605 16.53 0.79 -6.45
N ALA A 606 17.00 0.41 -5.24
CA ALA A 606 17.82 1.23 -4.37
C ALA A 606 18.98 0.40 -3.81
N ILE A 607 20.04 1.08 -3.36
CA ILE A 607 21.15 0.41 -2.65
C ILE A 607 20.68 0.01 -1.25
N ASP A 608 20.94 -1.23 -0.85
CA ASP A 608 20.67 -1.74 0.50
C ASP A 608 21.79 -1.36 1.48
N SER A 609 21.44 -1.20 2.75
CA SER A 609 22.38 -0.96 3.84
C SER A 609 23.38 -2.09 4.08
N ASP A 610 23.12 -3.30 3.56
CA ASP A 610 24.08 -4.42 3.60
C ASP A 610 25.22 -4.26 2.58
N SER A 611 25.22 -3.21 1.76
CA SER A 611 26.27 -2.93 0.79
C SER A 611 27.58 -2.55 1.49
N THR A 612 28.67 -3.02 0.91
CA THR A 612 30.04 -2.61 1.25
C THR A 612 30.72 -2.07 -0.01
N ASP A 613 31.94 -1.54 0.10
CA ASP A 613 32.70 -1.06 -1.05
C ASP A 613 32.95 -2.15 -2.09
N ASP A 614 33.15 -3.38 -1.63
CA ASP A 614 33.43 -4.54 -2.50
C ASP A 614 32.16 -5.23 -3.00
N LYS A 615 31.04 -5.10 -2.29
CA LYS A 615 29.81 -5.79 -2.62
C LYS A 615 28.62 -4.84 -2.55
N ILE A 616 28.09 -4.50 -3.70
CA ILE A 616 26.86 -3.71 -3.81
C ILE A 616 25.65 -4.64 -3.74
N VAL A 617 24.71 -4.32 -2.88
CA VAL A 617 23.41 -5.00 -2.73
C VAL A 617 22.32 -4.05 -3.13
N LEU A 618 21.43 -4.48 -4.00
CA LEU A 618 20.30 -3.72 -4.50
C LEU A 618 18.99 -4.32 -4.01
N ASN A 619 18.08 -3.51 -3.48
CA ASN A 619 16.71 -3.88 -3.18
C ASN A 619 15.76 -3.44 -4.29
N ARG A 620 14.88 -4.32 -4.75
CA ARG A 620 13.74 -3.91 -5.57
C ARG A 620 12.78 -3.06 -4.74
N ILE A 621 12.57 -1.82 -5.15
CA ILE A 621 11.59 -0.92 -4.54
C ILE A 621 10.18 -1.36 -4.94
N VAL A 622 9.92 -1.40 -6.25
CA VAL A 622 8.63 -1.75 -6.84
C VAL A 622 8.81 -2.16 -8.31
N SER A 623 7.93 -3.04 -8.83
CA SER A 623 7.89 -3.43 -10.24
C SER A 623 7.50 -2.25 -11.17
N LEU A 624 7.81 -2.33 -12.47
CA LEU A 624 7.44 -1.28 -13.46
C LEU A 624 5.94 -1.25 -13.76
N LYS A 625 5.29 -2.38 -13.64
CA LYS A 625 3.85 -2.55 -13.84
C LYS A 625 3.29 -3.30 -12.66
N GLU A 626 2.03 -3.12 -12.42
CA GLU A 626 1.32 -4.00 -11.52
C GLU A 626 1.53 -5.43 -12.00
N ASP A 627 1.94 -6.34 -11.12
CA ASP A 627 1.95 -7.77 -11.39
C ASP A 627 0.50 -8.25 -11.43
N SER A 628 -0.27 -7.69 -12.37
CA SER A 628 -1.59 -8.16 -12.70
C SER A 628 -1.38 -9.54 -13.28
N GLY A 629 -1.61 -10.55 -12.49
CA GLY A 629 -1.68 -11.90 -12.94
C GLY A 629 -2.59 -11.95 -14.15
N LYS A 630 -2.23 -12.77 -15.13
CA LYS A 630 -2.93 -12.89 -16.41
C LYS A 630 -4.42 -13.14 -16.15
N LEU A 631 -5.24 -12.11 -16.35
CA LEU A 631 -6.68 -12.23 -16.28
C LEU A 631 -7.13 -13.06 -17.50
N THR A 632 -7.63 -14.25 -17.26
CA THR A 632 -8.21 -15.10 -18.30
C THR A 632 -9.72 -15.14 -18.14
N LEU A 633 -10.43 -14.72 -19.19
CA LEU A 633 -11.87 -14.87 -19.25
C LEU A 633 -12.13 -16.23 -19.92
N GLU A 634 -12.72 -17.17 -19.19
CA GLU A 634 -13.10 -18.48 -19.71
C GLU A 634 -14.62 -18.65 -19.67
N SER A 635 -15.15 -19.28 -20.70
CA SER A 635 -16.53 -19.71 -20.72
C SER A 635 -16.58 -21.17 -20.28
N SER A 636 -17.25 -21.48 -19.18
CA SER A 636 -17.65 -22.85 -18.84
C SER A 636 -19.10 -23.10 -19.27
N ASP A 637 -19.51 -24.35 -19.29
CA ASP A 637 -20.84 -24.78 -19.81
C ASP A 637 -22.02 -24.05 -19.14
N ASP A 638 -21.82 -23.51 -17.92
CA ASP A 638 -22.89 -22.87 -17.15
C ASP A 638 -22.57 -21.41 -16.71
N LEU A 639 -21.32 -20.96 -16.74
CA LEU A 639 -20.90 -19.66 -16.19
C LEU A 639 -19.71 -19.06 -16.97
N ALA A 640 -19.69 -17.75 -17.17
CA ALA A 640 -18.48 -17.05 -17.54
C ALA A 640 -17.64 -16.83 -16.28
N VAL A 641 -16.37 -17.19 -16.31
CA VAL A 641 -15.46 -17.08 -15.17
C VAL A 641 -14.24 -16.21 -15.52
N LEU A 642 -13.87 -15.35 -14.60
CA LEU A 642 -12.63 -14.59 -14.65
C LEU A 642 -11.62 -15.28 -13.75
N LYS A 643 -10.52 -15.77 -14.33
CA LYS A 643 -9.42 -16.36 -13.57
C LYS A 643 -8.29 -15.36 -13.38
N THR A 644 -7.87 -15.23 -12.15
CA THR A 644 -6.59 -14.62 -11.76
C THR A 644 -5.61 -15.75 -11.41
N PRO A 645 -4.32 -15.52 -11.23
CA PRO A 645 -3.38 -16.56 -10.78
C PRO A 645 -3.81 -17.25 -9.50
N ASP A 646 -4.50 -16.52 -8.61
CA ASP A 646 -4.79 -16.95 -7.25
C ASP A 646 -6.26 -17.29 -7.01
N LYS A 647 -7.18 -16.86 -7.89
CA LYS A 647 -8.64 -17.02 -7.66
C LYS A 647 -9.42 -17.13 -8.97
N THR A 648 -10.53 -17.82 -8.88
CA THR A 648 -11.54 -17.89 -9.95
C THR A 648 -12.79 -17.15 -9.50
N TYR A 649 -13.31 -16.25 -10.33
CA TYR A 649 -14.51 -15.48 -10.05
C TYR A 649 -15.61 -15.84 -11.05
N ALA A 650 -16.80 -16.12 -10.56
CA ALA A 650 -18.00 -16.20 -11.39
C ALA A 650 -18.49 -14.77 -11.71
N LEU A 651 -18.83 -14.53 -12.96
CA LEU A 651 -19.37 -13.25 -13.42
C LEU A 651 -20.89 -13.26 -13.27
N ARG A 652 -21.42 -12.39 -12.43
CA ARG A 652 -22.88 -12.18 -12.31
C ARG A 652 -23.25 -10.80 -12.82
N GLN A 653 -24.18 -10.77 -13.78
CA GLN A 653 -24.78 -9.53 -14.23
C GLN A 653 -25.77 -9.01 -13.18
N LYS A 654 -25.64 -7.76 -12.80
CA LYS A 654 -26.58 -7.05 -11.93
C LYS A 654 -27.13 -5.83 -12.65
N ASN A 655 -28.45 -5.68 -12.66
CA ASN A 655 -29.07 -4.44 -13.14
C ASN A 655 -28.96 -3.39 -12.02
N THR A 656 -28.51 -2.19 -12.35
CA THR A 656 -28.54 -1.08 -11.42
C THR A 656 -29.94 -0.45 -11.43
N SER A 657 -30.50 -0.19 -10.26
CA SER A 657 -31.80 0.51 -10.12
C SER A 657 -31.73 1.96 -10.64
N ASN A 658 -30.53 2.56 -10.66
CA ASN A 658 -30.25 3.88 -11.20
C ASN A 658 -29.12 3.80 -12.22
N ALA A 659 -29.20 4.60 -13.28
CA ALA A 659 -28.13 4.72 -14.26
C ALA A 659 -26.89 5.36 -13.62
N LEU A 660 -25.70 4.73 -13.82
CA LEU A 660 -24.42 5.34 -13.50
C LEU A 660 -23.96 6.14 -14.71
N ILE A 661 -23.79 7.46 -14.54
CA ILE A 661 -23.32 8.34 -15.61
C ILE A 661 -21.82 8.56 -15.45
N LEU A 662 -21.04 8.15 -16.45
CA LEU A 662 -19.61 8.42 -16.51
C LEU A 662 -19.39 9.81 -17.08
N LEU A 663 -18.72 10.68 -16.33
CA LEU A 663 -18.46 12.06 -16.69
C LEU A 663 -16.96 12.27 -16.91
N GLN A 664 -16.61 13.09 -17.92
CA GLN A 664 -15.25 13.53 -18.19
C GLN A 664 -15.19 15.05 -18.17
N PRO A 665 -14.11 15.66 -17.64
CA PRO A 665 -13.94 17.11 -17.72
C PRO A 665 -13.86 17.59 -19.19
N LYS A 666 -14.62 18.64 -19.54
CA LYS A 666 -14.51 19.30 -20.85
C LYS A 666 -13.25 20.15 -20.93
N ALA A 667 -12.51 19.98 -22.01
CA ALA A 667 -11.24 20.70 -22.24
C ALA A 667 -11.42 22.22 -22.44
N SER A 668 -12.63 22.73 -22.70
CA SER A 668 -12.84 24.12 -23.15
C SER A 668 -13.46 25.09 -22.16
N ASN A 669 -14.17 24.65 -21.11
CA ASN A 669 -14.87 25.60 -20.20
C ASN A 669 -15.17 25.09 -18.78
N GLY A 670 -14.39 24.14 -18.24
CA GLY A 670 -14.54 23.69 -16.84
C GLY A 670 -15.83 22.93 -16.53
N GLY A 671 -16.61 22.55 -17.53
CA GLY A 671 -17.82 21.72 -17.38
C GLY A 671 -17.53 20.24 -17.48
N LEU A 672 -18.52 19.40 -17.14
CA LEU A 672 -18.46 17.95 -17.27
C LEU A 672 -19.26 17.50 -18.50
N GLU A 673 -18.76 16.50 -19.22
CA GLU A 673 -19.43 15.87 -20.35
C GLU A 673 -19.71 14.40 -20.03
N ALA A 674 -20.93 13.94 -20.28
CA ALA A 674 -21.28 12.54 -20.12
C ALA A 674 -20.68 11.71 -21.27
N ILE A 675 -19.78 10.77 -20.95
CA ILE A 675 -19.13 9.89 -21.91
C ILE A 675 -19.81 8.53 -22.02
N GLY A 676 -20.63 8.16 -21.06
CA GLY A 676 -21.39 6.94 -21.08
C GLY A 676 -22.39 6.84 -19.93
N THR A 677 -23.42 6.03 -20.16
CA THR A 677 -24.41 5.68 -19.15
C THR A 677 -24.42 4.16 -18.99
N VAL A 678 -24.21 3.69 -17.76
CA VAL A 678 -24.15 2.27 -17.41
C VAL A 678 -25.42 1.91 -16.68
N HIS A 679 -26.16 0.94 -17.21
CA HIS A 679 -27.40 0.40 -16.63
C HIS A 679 -27.23 -0.99 -16.03
N GLU A 680 -26.12 -1.65 -16.34
CA GLU A 680 -25.83 -3.01 -15.90
C GLU A 680 -24.38 -3.08 -15.37
N THR A 681 -24.17 -3.77 -14.27
CA THR A 681 -22.86 -4.03 -13.68
C THR A 681 -22.60 -5.53 -13.63
N VAL A 682 -21.34 -5.93 -13.61
CA VAL A 682 -20.94 -7.32 -13.40
C VAL A 682 -20.35 -7.45 -12.00
N GLU A 683 -20.95 -8.29 -11.19
CA GLU A 683 -20.43 -8.64 -9.86
C GLU A 683 -19.51 -9.85 -9.98
N LEU A 684 -18.37 -9.79 -9.30
CA LEU A 684 -17.40 -10.89 -9.23
C LEU A 684 -17.66 -11.68 -7.94
N GLU A 685 -18.00 -12.96 -8.05
CA GLU A 685 -18.20 -13.84 -6.91
C GLU A 685 -17.11 -14.92 -6.91
N VAL A 686 -16.36 -15.05 -5.80
CA VAL A 686 -15.29 -16.04 -5.69
C VAL A 686 -15.87 -17.46 -5.78
N VAL A 687 -15.35 -18.25 -6.70
CA VAL A 687 -15.70 -19.68 -6.82
C VAL A 687 -14.78 -20.46 -5.87
N PRO A 688 -15.33 -21.19 -4.87
CA PRO A 688 -14.52 -22.03 -3.97
C PRO A 688 -13.79 -23.12 -4.76
N GLU A 689 -12.50 -23.32 -4.49
CA GLU A 689 -11.77 -24.46 -5.02
C GLU A 689 -12.40 -25.76 -4.53
N ARG A 690 -12.78 -26.65 -5.47
CA ARG A 690 -13.15 -28.03 -5.12
C ARG A 690 -11.88 -28.75 -4.67
N ALA A 691 -11.88 -29.24 -3.44
CA ALA A 691 -10.82 -30.13 -2.95
C ALA A 691 -10.66 -31.31 -3.92
N ALA A 692 -9.50 -31.43 -4.52
CA ALA A 692 -9.12 -32.59 -5.33
C ALA A 692 -8.86 -33.77 -4.39
N GLY A 693 -9.78 -34.71 -4.29
CA GLY A 693 -9.57 -35.93 -3.50
C GLY A 693 -10.76 -36.85 -3.41
N GLY A 694 -10.75 -37.93 -4.14
CA GLY A 694 -11.42 -39.22 -3.86
C GLY A 694 -12.76 -39.48 -4.58
N PRO A 695 -12.92 -40.68 -5.15
CA PRO A 695 -14.16 -41.09 -5.78
C PRO A 695 -15.18 -41.60 -4.74
N ASP A 696 -16.46 -41.37 -5.06
CA ASP A 696 -17.65 -41.99 -4.50
C ASP A 696 -18.11 -41.63 -3.07
N ALA A 697 -19.07 -40.72 -3.01
CA ALA A 697 -20.15 -40.80 -2.04
C ALA A 697 -21.46 -40.23 -2.66
N VAL A 698 -22.43 -41.12 -2.68
CA VAL A 698 -23.78 -41.07 -3.23
C VAL A 698 -24.61 -39.92 -2.67
N ALA A 699 -25.30 -39.26 -3.58
CA ALA A 699 -26.63 -38.63 -3.51
C ALA A 699 -27.29 -38.36 -2.15
N GLY A 700 -27.46 -37.07 -1.86
CA GLY A 700 -28.44 -36.53 -0.92
C GLY A 700 -28.91 -35.16 -1.42
N GLY A 701 -29.97 -35.13 -2.23
CA GLY A 701 -30.43 -33.91 -2.89
C GLY A 701 -31.14 -32.94 -1.95
N THR A 702 -30.80 -31.70 -2.02
CA THR A 702 -31.71 -30.59 -1.80
C THR A 702 -31.78 -29.75 -3.08
N LYS A 703 -32.90 -29.88 -3.78
CA LYS A 703 -33.23 -29.05 -4.93
C LYS A 703 -33.47 -27.62 -4.47
N HIS A 704 -32.49 -26.75 -4.69
CA HIS A 704 -32.78 -25.34 -4.78
C HIS A 704 -33.26 -25.01 -6.19
N THR A 705 -34.55 -24.77 -6.34
CA THR A 705 -35.16 -24.18 -7.52
C THR A 705 -34.78 -22.72 -7.60
N GLY A 706 -33.61 -22.42 -8.13
CA GLY A 706 -33.21 -21.08 -8.55
C GLY A 706 -33.76 -20.82 -9.95
N SER A 707 -34.56 -19.78 -10.12
CA SER A 707 -35.06 -19.31 -11.42
C SER A 707 -33.91 -19.08 -12.38
N LYS A 708 -33.93 -19.68 -13.55
CA LYS A 708 -33.00 -19.44 -14.65
C LYS A 708 -33.07 -17.93 -15.02
N GLY A 709 -32.03 -17.18 -14.70
CA GLY A 709 -31.96 -15.75 -14.99
C GLY A 709 -31.94 -15.51 -16.51
N LYS A 710 -32.48 -14.37 -16.95
CA LYS A 710 -32.54 -13.88 -18.34
C LYS A 710 -31.22 -13.92 -19.11
N TRP A 711 -30.10 -14.11 -18.40
CA TRP A 711 -28.75 -14.23 -18.99
C TRP A 711 -28.58 -15.50 -19.85
N HIS A 712 -29.15 -16.62 -19.39
CA HIS A 712 -29.16 -17.91 -20.15
C HIS A 712 -29.93 -17.82 -21.47
N GLU A 713 -30.95 -16.96 -21.52
CA GLU A 713 -31.72 -16.76 -22.77
C GLU A 713 -30.97 -15.82 -23.76
N LYS A 714 -30.14 -14.91 -23.26
CA LYS A 714 -29.49 -13.88 -24.09
C LYS A 714 -28.07 -14.27 -24.57
N PHE A 715 -27.38 -15.15 -23.86
CA PHE A 715 -25.97 -15.49 -24.15
C PHE A 715 -25.68 -17.00 -24.17
N GLY A 716 -26.64 -17.87 -23.77
CA GLY A 716 -26.50 -19.33 -23.71
C GLY A 716 -26.83 -20.07 -25.03
N LYS A 717 -27.06 -19.36 -26.13
CA LYS A 717 -27.23 -19.93 -27.47
C LYS A 717 -26.27 -19.24 -28.42
N GLY A 718 -25.11 -19.76 -28.55
CA GLY A 718 -24.16 -19.43 -29.58
C GLY A 718 -22.91 -20.28 -29.41
N ARG A 719 -22.79 -21.24 -30.28
CA ARG A 719 -21.53 -21.98 -30.50
C ARG A 719 -20.36 -21.01 -30.67
#